data_eb47fadac17d7ad13a9f1f060f844910
#
_entry.id   eb47fadac17d7ad13a9f1f060f844910
#
_cell.length_a   1.000
_cell.length_b   1.000
_cell.length_c   1.000
_cell.angle_alpha   90.00
_cell.angle_beta   90.00
_cell.angle_gamma   90.00
#
_symmetry.space_group_name_H-M   'P 1'
#
loop_
_entity.id
_entity.type
_entity.pdbx_description
1 polymer ?
#
loop_
_entity_poly.entity_id
_entity_poly.type
_entity_poly.pdbx_seq_one_letter_code
_entity_poly.pdbx_strand_id
1 'polypeptide(L)'
;MFSTNPSRSSLLGSTCVVRFRPTERPPFSFWPVALLGLVVFGASPALHAAQGQSSITGAKVACTEGTAGPYPCKDADLLSVLSIEALGGTADTDLNDVWGWTDPQTGTEYALVGRTDGTAFVDVSSPTEPVYVGTLPSRTTASAWRDVKVYDDHAFIVSEAPGHGMQVFDLARLRDVGADERPKTFDETAHYDGGESVRLETAHNVAVNTDTGFAYIVGGDASGTAPTCGGGLHMVNVQSPATPTFAGCGPGVATDAGGSGRSARFSGPSSAARLGPNARQSGFSRAKDAGYTHDAQCVTYRGPDPEHRGDEICINANETVVNIADVTDKDAPVTIAEATYPDVGYVHQAWLTDDHRYLYVDDELDERDGLVDRTRTLVFDVTDLDAPARAATFFGATGAIDHNQYIAGSYAYQANYTSGLRVLDVAAPEAPEEVAYFDTYPADDALQFRGAWSTYPFFDRNIVLVSSIGQGLFVVQPRPAPFLSFTVTRRGRSAQLQWTPSAAAQTARTEVEHKTPGAGAWERRRAIAGRPDAQKHDVSVGDLSPGTHRFRLRHVPTDGPARTSRIQSVTILPSAAAVVNGPTPNPTRGRSVIRLTLREPQDLRVALYDEAGRRVRRLHDGRAAAGVIHRFRVRAARHASGTYFLRIRGESVRASRKIVVVQ
;
A
#
# COMPACT_ATOMS: atom_id res chain seq x y z
N MET A 1 20.99 -65.87 12.67
CA MET A 1 21.15 -67.07 11.80
C MET A 1 21.34 -66.51 10.37
N PHE A 2 22.55 -66.77 9.92
CA PHE A 2 23.04 -66.98 8.54
C PHE A 2 22.54 -66.09 7.42
N SER A 3 23.40 -65.15 6.88
CA SER A 3 24.49 -65.48 5.93
C SER A 3 23.90 -65.69 4.51
N THR A 4 24.30 -65.06 3.43
CA THR A 4 25.63 -64.78 2.85
C THR A 4 25.48 -63.90 1.57
N ASN A 5 26.43 -63.05 1.33
CA ASN A 5 26.92 -62.58 0.02
C ASN A 5 27.74 -63.73 -0.64
N PRO A 6 28.22 -63.71 -1.90
CA PRO A 6 28.57 -62.61 -2.84
C PRO A 6 28.42 -62.97 -4.34
N SER A 7 28.70 -62.07 -5.26
CA SER A 7 29.88 -62.10 -6.15
C SER A 7 29.70 -61.29 -7.44
N ARG A 8 30.70 -60.50 -7.66
CA ARG A 8 31.28 -59.91 -8.87
C ARG A 8 31.05 -60.60 -10.21
N SER A 9 30.89 -59.87 -11.27
CA SER A 9 31.81 -59.95 -12.42
C SER A 9 31.71 -58.72 -13.35
N SER A 10 32.87 -58.27 -13.71
CA SER A 10 33.28 -57.25 -14.66
C SER A 10 33.11 -57.70 -16.12
N LEU A 11 33.02 -56.73 -17.06
CA LEU A 11 33.68 -56.72 -18.41
C LEU A 11 33.25 -55.42 -19.10
N LEU A 12 34.14 -54.44 -19.23
CA LEU A 12 34.96 -54.08 -20.40
C LEU A 12 34.20 -53.77 -21.70
N GLY A 13 34.20 -52.53 -22.09
CA GLY A 13 34.88 -52.04 -23.28
C GLY A 13 34.00 -51.68 -24.48
N SER A 14 34.02 -50.47 -24.92
CA SER A 14 34.56 -50.03 -26.20
C SER A 14 34.08 -48.64 -26.60
N THR A 15 35.03 -47.76 -26.63
CA THR A 15 34.99 -46.44 -27.27
C THR A 15 34.93 -46.58 -28.80
N CYS A 16 34.01 -45.85 -29.45
CA CYS A 16 34.07 -45.68 -30.89
C CYS A 16 34.19 -44.17 -31.22
N VAL A 17 35.41 -43.79 -31.61
CA VAL A 17 35.74 -42.47 -32.14
C VAL A 17 35.57 -42.52 -33.64
N VAL A 18 34.70 -41.72 -34.24
CA VAL A 18 34.65 -41.54 -35.70
C VAL A 18 35.22 -40.16 -36.02
N ARG A 19 36.40 -40.17 -36.66
CA ARG A 19 37.01 -39.03 -37.33
C ARG A 19 36.49 -38.95 -38.75
N PHE A 20 36.02 -37.79 -39.18
CA PHE A 20 35.88 -37.45 -40.59
C PHE A 20 36.97 -36.45 -41.00
N ARG A 21 37.68 -36.79 -42.10
CA ARG A 21 38.64 -35.94 -42.81
C ARG A 21 37.93 -35.20 -43.93
N PRO A 22 38.46 -34.03 -44.37
CA PRO A 22 37.90 -33.22 -45.43
C PRO A 22 38.37 -33.70 -46.81
N THR A 23 37.51 -33.61 -47.83
CA THR A 23 37.89 -33.78 -49.21
C THR A 23 37.56 -32.55 -50.04
N GLU A 24 38.46 -32.33 -50.93
CA GLU A 24 38.79 -31.20 -51.81
C GLU A 24 37.71 -30.73 -52.77
N ARG A 25 37.85 -29.47 -53.19
CA ARG A 25 37.14 -28.85 -54.36
C ARG A 25 37.79 -29.23 -55.64
N PRO A 26 37.08 -29.16 -56.82
CA PRO A 26 37.61 -28.69 -58.04
C PRO A 26 36.82 -27.55 -58.72
N PRO A 27 37.35 -26.90 -59.77
CA PRO A 27 37.15 -25.48 -60.00
C PRO A 27 36.23 -25.12 -61.21
N PHE A 28 35.78 -23.89 -61.16
CA PHE A 28 35.31 -22.98 -62.24
C PHE A 28 34.85 -23.48 -63.60
N SER A 29 33.64 -23.04 -64.04
CA SER A 29 33.41 -22.53 -65.40
C SER A 29 32.30 -21.46 -65.37
N PHE A 30 32.60 -20.31 -65.96
CA PHE A 30 31.72 -19.17 -66.20
C PHE A 30 30.80 -19.43 -67.39
N TRP A 31 29.53 -19.08 -67.31
CA TRP A 31 28.72 -18.61 -68.44
C TRP A 31 27.63 -17.66 -67.93
N PRO A 32 27.32 -16.54 -68.61
CA PRO A 32 26.42 -15.50 -68.13
C PRO A 32 24.97 -15.77 -68.54
N VAL A 33 24.03 -15.60 -67.63
CA VAL A 33 22.60 -15.49 -67.96
C VAL A 33 22.04 -14.25 -67.36
N ALA A 34 21.26 -13.56 -68.17
CA ALA A 34 20.72 -12.22 -67.96
C ALA A 34 19.95 -11.99 -66.69
N LEU A 35 20.14 -10.78 -66.14
CA LEU A 35 19.32 -10.20 -65.07
C LEU A 35 17.88 -10.01 -65.54
N LEU A 36 16.93 -10.63 -64.79
CA LEU A 36 15.59 -10.09 -64.63
C LEU A 36 15.48 -9.68 -63.15
N GLY A 37 15.50 -8.38 -62.92
CA GLY A 37 15.42 -7.82 -61.58
C GLY A 37 14.01 -8.02 -61.01
N LEU A 38 13.91 -8.90 -60.01
CA LEU A 38 12.78 -8.92 -59.07
C LEU A 38 13.19 -8.07 -57.86
N VAL A 39 12.72 -6.84 -57.82
CA VAL A 39 12.83 -6.00 -56.63
C VAL A 39 11.89 -6.58 -55.57
N VAL A 40 12.43 -7.45 -54.72
CA VAL A 40 11.76 -7.80 -53.46
C VAL A 40 11.95 -6.60 -52.52
N PHE A 41 10.91 -5.80 -52.38
CA PHE A 41 10.82 -4.87 -51.28
C PHE A 41 10.85 -5.71 -50.00
N GLY A 42 12.00 -5.83 -49.39
CA GLY A 42 12.13 -6.22 -47.99
C GLY A 42 11.40 -5.18 -47.15
N ALA A 43 10.24 -5.52 -46.63
CA ALA A 43 9.63 -4.77 -45.58
C ALA A 43 10.59 -4.84 -44.38
N SER A 44 11.34 -3.76 -44.16
CA SER A 44 11.97 -3.52 -42.86
C SER A 44 10.86 -3.60 -41.83
N PRO A 45 11.06 -4.28 -40.68
CA PRO A 45 10.13 -4.12 -39.58
C PRO A 45 10.13 -2.62 -39.25
N ALA A 46 9.03 -1.95 -39.56
CA ALA A 46 8.78 -0.59 -39.08
C ALA A 46 8.95 -0.65 -37.56
N LEU A 47 9.92 0.13 -37.06
CA LEU A 47 9.86 0.54 -35.67
C LEU A 47 8.43 1.08 -35.46
N HIS A 48 7.60 0.33 -34.76
CA HIS A 48 6.38 0.88 -34.20
C HIS A 48 6.85 1.91 -33.17
N ALA A 49 6.90 3.17 -33.58
CA ALA A 49 6.81 4.26 -32.64
C ALA A 49 5.59 3.94 -31.80
N ALA A 50 5.76 3.88 -30.50
CA ALA A 50 4.65 3.70 -29.55
C ALA A 50 3.63 4.79 -29.87
N GLN A 51 2.55 4.42 -30.57
CA GLN A 51 1.40 5.31 -30.72
C GLN A 51 0.83 5.42 -29.32
N GLY A 52 0.77 6.63 -28.78
CA GLY A 52 0.21 6.90 -27.47
C GLY A 52 -1.14 6.20 -27.36
N GLN A 53 -1.36 5.50 -26.25
CA GLN A 53 -2.61 4.81 -25.95
C GLN A 53 -3.77 5.81 -26.03
N SER A 54 -4.78 5.50 -26.84
CA SER A 54 -5.99 6.33 -26.91
C SER A 54 -6.89 6.07 -25.71
N SER A 55 -7.51 7.13 -25.18
CA SER A 55 -8.51 6.98 -24.12
C SER A 55 -9.73 6.16 -24.59
N ILE A 56 -10.28 5.35 -23.68
CA ILE A 56 -11.52 4.61 -23.87
C ILE A 56 -12.49 5.06 -22.78
N THR A 57 -13.56 5.74 -23.17
CA THR A 57 -14.58 6.29 -22.25
C THR A 57 -15.98 6.17 -22.84
N GLY A 58 -17.02 6.49 -22.06
CA GLY A 58 -18.42 6.56 -22.47
C GLY A 58 -19.24 5.31 -22.11
N ALA A 59 -18.67 4.13 -22.23
CA ALA A 59 -19.40 2.90 -21.92
C ALA A 59 -18.47 1.82 -21.36
N LYS A 60 -19.03 1.02 -20.45
CA LYS A 60 -18.36 -0.18 -19.93
C LYS A 60 -18.08 -1.18 -21.05
N VAL A 61 -16.86 -1.68 -21.13
CA VAL A 61 -16.44 -2.78 -22.00
C VAL A 61 -16.39 -4.05 -21.16
N ALA A 62 -17.34 -4.96 -21.37
CA ALA A 62 -17.38 -6.20 -20.61
C ALA A 62 -16.23 -7.14 -21.02
N CYS A 63 -15.64 -7.83 -20.07
CA CYS A 63 -14.71 -8.93 -20.32
C CYS A 63 -15.50 -10.13 -20.84
N THR A 64 -15.41 -10.39 -22.11
CA THR A 64 -16.07 -11.49 -22.81
C THR A 64 -15.06 -12.26 -23.67
N GLU A 65 -15.13 -13.59 -23.63
CA GLU A 65 -14.20 -14.44 -24.39
C GLU A 65 -12.71 -14.15 -24.13
N GLY A 66 -12.38 -13.71 -22.90
CA GLY A 66 -11.02 -13.45 -22.48
C GLY A 66 -10.49 -12.05 -22.79
N THR A 67 -11.34 -11.15 -23.33
CA THR A 67 -10.90 -9.77 -23.65
C THR A 67 -11.93 -8.72 -23.28
N ALA A 68 -11.47 -7.51 -22.94
CA ALA A 68 -12.26 -6.29 -22.81
C ALA A 68 -11.65 -5.23 -23.76
N GLY A 69 -12.19 -5.14 -24.98
CA GLY A 69 -11.55 -4.38 -26.05
C GLY A 69 -10.19 -5.00 -26.43
N PRO A 70 -9.09 -4.23 -26.46
CA PRO A 70 -7.77 -4.76 -26.78
C PRO A 70 -7.07 -5.48 -25.61
N TYR A 71 -7.66 -5.50 -24.42
CA TYR A 71 -7.00 -5.95 -23.19
C TYR A 71 -7.42 -7.38 -22.82
N PRO A 72 -6.47 -8.31 -22.64
CA PRO A 72 -6.74 -9.61 -22.06
C PRO A 72 -7.32 -9.47 -20.63
N CYS A 73 -8.31 -10.29 -20.31
CA CYS A 73 -8.96 -10.22 -19.01
C CYS A 73 -9.63 -11.54 -18.60
N LYS A 74 -9.89 -11.68 -17.32
CA LYS A 74 -10.75 -12.71 -16.72
C LYS A 74 -11.55 -12.06 -15.60
N ASP A 75 -12.87 -12.15 -15.66
CA ASP A 75 -13.77 -11.64 -14.62
C ASP A 75 -13.48 -10.20 -14.15
N ALA A 76 -13.05 -9.34 -15.07
CA ALA A 76 -12.76 -7.93 -14.82
C ALA A 76 -13.17 -7.09 -16.03
N ASP A 77 -14.16 -6.22 -15.86
CA ASP A 77 -14.66 -5.34 -16.92
C ASP A 77 -13.85 -4.04 -16.95
N LEU A 78 -13.62 -3.47 -18.14
CA LEU A 78 -13.07 -2.14 -18.30
C LEU A 78 -14.18 -1.10 -18.21
N LEU A 79 -14.04 -0.14 -17.30
CA LEU A 79 -14.96 1.01 -17.23
C LEU A 79 -14.42 2.18 -18.05
N SER A 80 -13.14 2.49 -17.93
CA SER A 80 -12.48 3.50 -18.76
C SER A 80 -10.96 3.36 -18.75
N VAL A 81 -10.32 3.99 -19.74
CA VAL A 81 -8.89 4.31 -19.77
C VAL A 81 -8.75 5.80 -20.10
N LEU A 82 -7.98 6.53 -19.32
CA LEU A 82 -7.47 7.83 -19.68
C LEU A 82 -6.01 7.73 -20.10
N SER A 83 -5.72 8.14 -21.33
CA SER A 83 -4.34 8.22 -21.83
C SER A 83 -3.51 9.22 -21.02
N ILE A 84 -2.20 9.16 -21.13
CA ILE A 84 -1.29 10.11 -20.48
C ILE A 84 -1.59 11.55 -20.91
N GLU A 85 -1.87 11.78 -22.19
CA GLU A 85 -2.23 13.09 -22.72
C GLU A 85 -3.58 13.59 -22.16
N ALA A 86 -4.55 12.68 -21.98
CA ALA A 86 -5.84 13.01 -21.37
C ALA A 86 -5.71 13.38 -19.88
N LEU A 87 -4.63 12.96 -19.25
CA LEU A 87 -4.24 13.33 -17.89
C LEU A 87 -3.33 14.57 -17.83
N GLY A 88 -3.15 15.27 -18.96
CA GLY A 88 -2.32 16.46 -19.06
C GLY A 88 -0.81 16.20 -19.16
N GLY A 89 -0.41 14.96 -19.39
CA GLY A 89 0.99 14.58 -19.64
C GLY A 89 1.43 14.78 -21.09
N THR A 90 2.68 14.51 -21.36
CA THR A 90 3.31 14.56 -22.68
C THR A 90 3.89 13.20 -23.05
N ALA A 91 4.50 13.07 -24.23
CA ALA A 91 5.17 11.84 -24.66
C ALA A 91 6.36 11.41 -23.76
N ASP A 92 6.87 12.32 -22.93
CA ASP A 92 7.95 12.06 -21.96
C ASP A 92 7.42 11.81 -20.53
N THR A 93 6.10 11.81 -20.35
CA THR A 93 5.44 11.58 -19.05
C THR A 93 5.12 10.10 -18.91
N ASP A 94 5.53 9.50 -17.80
CA ASP A 94 5.10 8.19 -17.34
C ASP A 94 4.23 8.34 -16.08
N LEU A 95 3.36 7.37 -15.80
CA LEU A 95 2.63 7.27 -14.54
C LEU A 95 3.45 6.45 -13.54
N ASN A 96 3.18 6.69 -12.25
CA ASN A 96 3.70 5.91 -11.13
C ASN A 96 2.56 5.59 -10.15
N ASP A 97 2.65 5.91 -8.85
CA ASP A 97 1.63 5.52 -7.89
C ASP A 97 0.26 6.15 -8.15
N VAL A 98 -0.78 5.51 -7.66
CA VAL A 98 -2.15 6.01 -7.67
C VAL A 98 -2.81 5.81 -6.32
N TRP A 99 -3.49 6.85 -5.85
CA TRP A 99 -4.32 6.78 -4.66
C TRP A 99 -5.73 7.29 -4.93
N GLY A 100 -6.65 7.05 -4.01
CA GLY A 100 -8.03 7.53 -4.12
C GLY A 100 -8.43 8.39 -2.93
N TRP A 101 -9.33 9.34 -3.17
CA TRP A 101 -9.99 10.11 -2.15
C TRP A 101 -11.48 10.23 -2.46
N THR A 102 -12.31 9.95 -1.45
CA THR A 102 -13.75 10.24 -1.51
C THR A 102 -14.01 11.48 -0.68
N ASP A 103 -14.47 12.54 -1.31
CA ASP A 103 -14.84 13.77 -0.63
C ASP A 103 -15.95 13.51 0.39
N PRO A 104 -15.71 13.70 1.69
CA PRO A 104 -16.71 13.42 2.72
C PRO A 104 -17.90 14.39 2.69
N GLN A 105 -17.80 15.52 1.99
CA GLN A 105 -18.86 16.51 1.89
C GLN A 105 -19.78 16.23 0.71
N THR A 106 -19.23 15.91 -0.46
CA THR A 106 -19.99 15.75 -1.71
C THR A 106 -20.21 14.30 -2.09
N GLY A 107 -19.36 13.38 -1.62
CA GLY A 107 -19.32 11.98 -2.04
C GLY A 107 -18.64 11.78 -3.40
N THR A 108 -18.02 12.81 -3.96
CA THR A 108 -17.25 12.72 -5.20
C THR A 108 -16.00 11.90 -4.97
N GLU A 109 -15.72 10.95 -5.85
CA GLU A 109 -14.53 10.09 -5.79
C GLU A 109 -13.48 10.62 -6.76
N TYR A 110 -12.26 10.79 -6.26
CA TYR A 110 -11.13 11.29 -7.04
C TYR A 110 -10.00 10.26 -7.08
N ALA A 111 -9.41 10.08 -8.26
CA ALA A 111 -8.11 9.45 -8.42
C ALA A 111 -7.02 10.52 -8.34
N LEU A 112 -6.00 10.27 -7.52
CA LEU A 112 -4.77 11.03 -7.40
C LEU A 112 -3.69 10.24 -8.12
N VAL A 113 -3.28 10.68 -9.29
CA VAL A 113 -2.41 9.92 -10.19
C VAL A 113 -1.03 10.54 -10.20
N GLY A 114 -0.06 9.84 -9.66
CA GLY A 114 1.34 10.24 -9.73
C GLY A 114 1.85 10.16 -11.17
N ARG A 115 2.55 11.21 -11.60
CA ARG A 115 3.22 11.34 -12.90
C ARG A 115 4.65 11.76 -12.68
N THR A 116 5.49 11.51 -13.65
CA THR A 116 6.89 11.95 -13.59
C THR A 116 7.04 13.45 -13.34
N ASP A 117 6.09 14.28 -13.82
CA ASP A 117 6.12 15.73 -13.77
C ASP A 117 5.19 16.37 -12.71
N GLY A 118 4.46 15.56 -11.94
CA GLY A 118 3.52 16.05 -10.91
C GLY A 118 2.47 15.03 -10.50
N THR A 119 1.33 15.49 -10.00
CA THR A 119 0.19 14.66 -9.62
C THR A 119 -1.07 15.17 -10.31
N ALA A 120 -1.76 14.29 -11.05
CA ALA A 120 -3.04 14.61 -11.69
C ALA A 120 -4.21 14.25 -10.77
N PHE A 121 -5.26 15.07 -10.78
CA PHE A 121 -6.51 14.84 -10.06
C PHE A 121 -7.62 14.53 -11.06
N VAL A 122 -8.30 13.40 -10.90
CA VAL A 122 -9.35 12.93 -11.81
C VAL A 122 -10.61 12.60 -11.01
N ASP A 123 -11.73 13.23 -11.34
CA ASP A 123 -13.06 12.85 -10.84
C ASP A 123 -13.48 11.53 -11.52
N VAL A 124 -13.57 10.46 -10.73
CA VAL A 124 -13.96 9.12 -11.15
C VAL A 124 -15.36 8.73 -10.67
N SER A 125 -16.17 9.71 -10.20
CA SER A 125 -17.54 9.48 -9.74
C SER A 125 -18.42 8.88 -10.83
N SER A 126 -18.16 9.21 -12.09
CA SER A 126 -18.66 8.51 -13.26
C SER A 126 -17.53 7.64 -13.84
N PRO A 127 -17.38 6.38 -13.42
CA PRO A 127 -16.18 5.61 -13.75
C PRO A 127 -16.03 5.24 -15.23
N THR A 128 -17.09 5.40 -16.02
CA THR A 128 -17.04 5.26 -17.49
C THR A 128 -16.74 6.58 -18.21
N GLU A 129 -16.86 7.70 -17.50
CA GLU A 129 -16.63 9.05 -18.03
C GLU A 129 -15.85 9.88 -17.02
N PRO A 130 -14.62 9.45 -16.65
CA PRO A 130 -13.79 10.17 -15.70
C PRO A 130 -13.39 11.54 -16.27
N VAL A 131 -13.23 12.52 -15.37
CA VAL A 131 -12.95 13.91 -15.76
C VAL A 131 -11.63 14.35 -15.16
N TYR A 132 -10.66 14.72 -15.98
CA TYR A 132 -9.42 15.34 -15.52
C TYR A 132 -9.70 16.75 -14.99
N VAL A 133 -9.47 16.95 -13.67
CA VAL A 133 -9.76 18.20 -12.97
C VAL A 133 -8.58 19.15 -13.02
N GLY A 134 -7.37 18.63 -12.90
CA GLY A 134 -6.17 19.47 -12.92
C GLY A 134 -4.94 18.77 -12.37
N THR A 135 -3.87 19.52 -12.18
CA THR A 135 -2.57 19.00 -11.76
C THR A 135 -1.91 19.85 -10.67
N LEU A 136 -1.22 19.20 -9.76
CA LEU A 136 -0.19 19.79 -8.90
C LEU A 136 1.17 19.45 -9.51
N PRO A 137 1.93 20.43 -10.04
CA PRO A 137 3.26 20.18 -10.60
C PRO A 137 4.24 19.63 -9.55
N SER A 138 5.23 18.88 -9.99
CA SER A 138 6.36 18.52 -9.14
C SER A 138 7.03 19.77 -8.59
N ARG A 139 7.36 19.77 -7.30
CA ARG A 139 8.01 20.91 -6.66
C ARG A 139 9.35 21.27 -7.30
N THR A 140 10.10 20.26 -7.73
CA THR A 140 11.43 20.43 -8.33
C THR A 140 11.46 19.81 -9.73
N THR A 141 12.32 18.87 -9.99
CA THR A 141 12.48 18.23 -11.31
C THR A 141 11.52 17.04 -11.48
N ALA A 142 11.40 16.55 -12.68
CA ALA A 142 10.70 15.31 -12.95
C ALA A 142 11.44 14.11 -12.33
N SER A 143 10.66 13.12 -11.88
CA SER A 143 11.16 11.85 -11.34
C SER A 143 10.26 10.70 -11.76
N ALA A 144 10.83 9.54 -12.02
CA ALA A 144 10.07 8.32 -12.29
C ALA A 144 9.35 7.80 -11.05
N TRP A 145 9.81 8.18 -9.86
CA TRP A 145 9.28 7.70 -8.58
C TRP A 145 8.55 8.82 -7.85
N ARG A 146 7.29 8.58 -7.58
CA ARG A 146 6.40 9.45 -6.81
C ARG A 146 5.34 8.59 -6.13
N ASP A 147 5.10 8.85 -4.85
CA ASP A 147 4.07 8.18 -4.08
C ASP A 147 3.11 9.19 -3.45
N VAL A 148 1.85 8.78 -3.25
CA VAL A 148 0.78 9.62 -2.72
C VAL A 148 -0.12 8.85 -1.77
N LYS A 149 -0.36 9.44 -0.58
CA LYS A 149 -1.33 8.93 0.39
C LYS A 149 -2.21 10.06 0.91
N VAL A 150 -3.34 9.73 1.51
CA VAL A 150 -4.37 10.70 1.93
C VAL A 150 -4.69 10.56 3.42
N TYR A 151 -4.76 11.70 4.10
CA TYR A 151 -5.26 11.80 5.47
C TYR A 151 -5.93 13.17 5.71
N ASP A 152 -7.08 13.19 6.42
CA ASP A 152 -7.82 14.39 6.83
C ASP A 152 -7.99 15.40 5.67
N ASP A 153 -8.54 14.91 4.54
CA ASP A 153 -8.78 15.65 3.29
C ASP A 153 -7.52 16.28 2.65
N HIS A 154 -6.32 15.79 2.97
CA HIS A 154 -5.07 16.23 2.36
C HIS A 154 -4.31 15.08 1.72
N ALA A 155 -3.73 15.36 0.55
CA ALA A 155 -2.76 14.48 -0.09
C ALA A 155 -1.34 14.81 0.39
N PHE A 156 -0.58 13.77 0.72
CA PHE A 156 0.83 13.80 1.06
C PHE A 156 1.58 13.14 -0.09
N ILE A 157 2.46 13.88 -0.74
CA ILE A 157 3.09 13.47 -2.00
C ILE A 157 4.59 13.58 -1.84
N VAL A 158 5.28 12.48 -2.05
CA VAL A 158 6.74 12.40 -2.02
C VAL A 158 7.31 12.06 -3.39
N SER A 159 8.61 12.26 -3.58
CA SER A 159 9.30 11.93 -4.82
C SER A 159 10.80 11.78 -4.59
N GLU A 160 11.46 11.00 -5.43
CA GLU A 160 12.92 10.92 -5.47
C GLU A 160 13.58 12.10 -6.21
N ALA A 161 12.82 13.08 -6.68
CA ALA A 161 13.39 14.30 -7.24
C ALA A 161 14.19 15.05 -6.17
N PRO A 162 15.45 15.45 -6.44
CA PRO A 162 16.28 16.15 -5.46
C PRO A 162 15.62 17.44 -4.95
N GLY A 163 15.60 17.61 -3.62
CA GLY A 163 14.99 18.75 -2.96
C GLY A 163 13.44 18.78 -2.99
N HIS A 164 12.80 17.65 -3.35
CA HIS A 164 11.33 17.58 -3.41
C HIS A 164 10.70 17.58 -2.01
N GLY A 165 11.28 16.84 -1.05
CA GLY A 165 10.63 16.65 0.25
C GLY A 165 9.25 16.03 0.14
N MET A 166 8.30 16.52 0.94
CA MET A 166 6.90 16.12 0.88
C MET A 166 6.00 17.33 0.60
N GLN A 167 5.30 17.32 -0.54
CA GLN A 167 4.24 18.27 -0.84
C GLN A 167 2.95 17.88 -0.10
N VAL A 168 2.21 18.86 0.38
CA VAL A 168 0.88 18.68 0.97
C VAL A 168 -0.13 19.47 0.15
N PHE A 169 -1.24 18.82 -0.23
CA PHE A 169 -2.31 19.43 -1.00
C PHE A 169 -3.66 19.24 -0.32
N ASP A 170 -4.37 20.32 -0.04
CA ASP A 170 -5.74 20.32 0.47
C ASP A 170 -6.71 19.93 -0.66
N LEU A 171 -7.23 18.70 -0.59
CA LEU A 171 -8.13 18.11 -1.58
C LEU A 171 -9.50 18.78 -1.63
N ALA A 172 -9.91 19.49 -0.57
CA ALA A 172 -11.15 20.26 -0.59
C ALA A 172 -11.17 21.35 -1.69
N ARG A 173 -10.00 21.80 -2.15
CA ARG A 173 -9.85 22.76 -3.25
C ARG A 173 -10.34 22.22 -4.60
N LEU A 174 -10.46 20.90 -4.74
CA LEU A 174 -11.01 20.27 -5.96
C LEU A 174 -12.51 20.55 -6.13
N ARG A 175 -13.24 20.81 -5.03
CA ARG A 175 -14.68 21.13 -5.04
C ARG A 175 -15.00 22.40 -5.82
N ASP A 176 -14.09 23.37 -5.78
CA ASP A 176 -14.31 24.71 -6.28
C ASP A 176 -13.89 24.88 -7.76
N VAL A 177 -13.50 23.79 -8.44
CA VAL A 177 -13.07 23.85 -9.85
C VAL A 177 -14.26 23.71 -10.77
N GLY A 178 -14.70 24.82 -11.35
CA GLY A 178 -15.75 24.85 -12.36
C GLY A 178 -15.35 24.11 -13.64
N ALA A 179 -16.34 23.68 -14.42
CA ALA A 179 -16.08 22.93 -15.66
C ALA A 179 -15.28 23.76 -16.69
N ASP A 180 -15.44 25.08 -16.68
CA ASP A 180 -14.73 26.03 -17.52
C ASP A 180 -13.30 26.37 -17.04
N GLU A 181 -12.95 26.00 -15.81
CA GLU A 181 -11.61 26.14 -15.26
C GLU A 181 -10.73 24.89 -15.45
N ARG A 182 -11.31 23.77 -15.90
CA ARG A 182 -10.60 22.48 -16.06
C ARG A 182 -9.84 22.41 -17.37
N PRO A 183 -8.60 21.92 -17.38
CA PRO A 183 -7.82 21.48 -16.22
C PRO A 183 -7.15 22.66 -15.50
N LYS A 184 -7.13 22.64 -14.15
CA LYS A 184 -6.53 23.66 -13.30
C LYS A 184 -5.12 23.25 -12.85
N THR A 185 -4.18 24.19 -12.90
CA THR A 185 -2.89 24.04 -12.25
C THR A 185 -2.97 24.55 -10.83
N PHE A 186 -2.56 23.75 -9.87
CA PHE A 186 -2.61 24.06 -8.45
C PHE A 186 -1.22 24.35 -7.89
N ASP A 187 -1.20 25.15 -6.82
CA ASP A 187 -0.06 25.28 -5.94
C ASP A 187 -0.24 24.36 -4.73
N GLU A 188 0.85 23.88 -4.15
CA GLU A 188 0.82 23.12 -2.90
C GLU A 188 0.22 23.92 -1.74
N THR A 189 -0.40 23.25 -0.78
CA THR A 189 -0.93 23.88 0.44
C THR A 189 0.16 24.12 1.47
N ALA A 190 1.07 23.16 1.58
CA ALA A 190 2.23 23.23 2.43
C ALA A 190 3.35 22.34 1.87
N HIS A 191 4.55 22.55 2.40
CA HIS A 191 5.73 21.76 2.08
C HIS A 191 6.46 21.37 3.36
N TYR A 192 6.99 20.15 3.39
CA TYR A 192 7.80 19.64 4.48
C TYR A 192 9.12 19.09 3.93
N ASP A 193 10.24 19.61 4.45
CA ASP A 193 11.58 19.18 4.12
C ASP A 193 12.41 18.79 5.36
N GLY A 194 11.76 18.69 6.54
CA GLY A 194 12.39 18.33 7.81
C GLY A 194 13.21 19.45 8.44
N GLY A 195 13.55 20.52 7.73
CA GLY A 195 14.41 21.61 8.18
C GLY A 195 15.88 21.21 8.30
N GLU A 196 16.72 22.09 8.87
CA GLU A 196 18.18 21.91 8.88
C GLU A 196 18.69 20.69 9.66
N SER A 197 17.97 20.25 10.70
CA SER A 197 18.42 19.21 11.61
C SER A 197 18.08 17.79 11.16
N VAL A 198 17.02 17.63 10.36
CA VAL A 198 16.47 16.33 9.95
C VAL A 198 15.97 16.41 8.52
N ARG A 199 16.82 16.92 7.65
CA ARG A 199 16.49 17.25 6.28
C ARG A 199 15.98 16.05 5.49
N LEU A 200 14.85 16.23 4.83
CA LEU A 200 14.25 15.31 3.86
C LEU A 200 14.42 15.90 2.47
N GLU A 201 15.35 15.40 1.68
CA GLU A 201 15.57 15.86 0.31
C GLU A 201 14.77 15.06 -0.71
N THR A 202 14.82 13.74 -0.60
CA THR A 202 14.14 12.80 -1.49
C THR A 202 13.39 11.78 -0.66
N ALA A 203 12.40 11.14 -1.23
CA ALA A 203 11.72 10.01 -0.63
C ALA A 203 11.15 9.09 -1.71
N HIS A 204 11.16 7.78 -1.45
CA HIS A 204 10.60 6.79 -2.35
C HIS A 204 9.09 6.64 -2.13
N ASN A 205 8.69 6.25 -0.91
CA ASN A 205 7.29 6.05 -0.55
C ASN A 205 6.89 6.80 0.73
N VAL A 206 5.58 6.93 0.96
CA VAL A 206 4.97 7.48 2.17
C VAL A 206 3.81 6.60 2.63
N ALA A 207 3.86 6.12 3.86
CA ALA A 207 2.72 5.48 4.52
C ALA A 207 2.05 6.47 5.48
N VAL A 208 0.74 6.35 5.68
CA VAL A 208 0.00 7.18 6.64
C VAL A 208 -0.89 6.32 7.52
N ASN A 209 -0.71 6.40 8.84
CA ASN A 209 -1.68 5.82 9.76
C ASN A 209 -2.82 6.82 10.01
N THR A 210 -3.92 6.61 9.32
CA THR A 210 -5.10 7.48 9.39
C THR A 210 -5.82 7.48 10.75
N ASP A 211 -5.52 6.52 11.65
CA ASP A 211 -6.07 6.54 13.02
C ASP A 211 -5.33 7.49 13.95
N THR A 212 -4.07 7.77 13.67
CA THR A 212 -3.18 8.54 14.57
C THR A 212 -2.73 9.86 13.97
N GLY A 213 -2.76 10.01 12.64
CA GLY A 213 -2.30 11.19 11.93
C GLY A 213 -0.78 11.33 11.94
N PHE A 214 -0.07 10.22 11.68
CA PHE A 214 1.35 10.21 11.42
C PHE A 214 1.63 9.67 10.03
N ALA A 215 2.50 10.36 9.31
CA ALA A 215 3.08 9.91 8.05
C ALA A 215 4.47 9.30 8.33
N TYR A 216 4.81 8.28 7.58
CA TYR A 216 6.05 7.53 7.64
C TYR A 216 6.66 7.57 6.25
N ILE A 217 7.70 8.39 6.09
CA ILE A 217 8.38 8.58 4.83
C ILE A 217 9.55 7.60 4.78
N VAL A 218 9.69 6.87 3.69
CA VAL A 218 10.69 5.84 3.49
C VAL A 218 11.45 6.05 2.20
N GLY A 219 12.56 5.34 2.04
CA GLY A 219 13.41 5.52 0.87
C GLY A 219 14.04 6.92 0.81
N GLY A 220 14.19 7.59 1.96
CA GLY A 220 14.77 8.91 2.04
C GLY A 220 16.26 8.87 1.70
N ASP A 221 16.71 9.86 0.92
CA ASP A 221 18.11 10.07 0.51
C ASP A 221 18.72 8.96 -0.36
N ALA A 222 18.03 8.58 -1.43
CA ALA A 222 18.65 7.81 -2.52
C ALA A 222 19.87 8.53 -3.16
N SER A 223 20.07 9.84 -2.87
CA SER A 223 21.15 10.65 -3.41
C SER A 223 22.51 10.52 -2.68
N GLY A 224 22.55 9.86 -1.51
CA GLY A 224 23.79 9.55 -0.79
C GLY A 224 24.40 10.68 0.03
N THR A 225 23.66 11.76 0.30
CA THR A 225 24.08 12.83 1.20
C THR A 225 23.46 12.64 2.58
N ALA A 226 24.06 11.91 3.46
CA ALA A 226 23.66 11.63 4.85
C ALA A 226 22.17 11.30 5.03
N PRO A 227 21.80 10.01 5.09
CA PRO A 227 20.39 9.60 5.20
C PRO A 227 19.76 10.16 6.47
N THR A 228 18.63 10.84 6.31
CA THR A 228 17.76 11.15 7.41
C THR A 228 17.26 9.85 8.00
N CYS A 229 17.32 9.68 9.29
CA CYS A 229 16.88 8.46 9.97
C CYS A 229 17.58 7.16 9.52
N GLY A 230 18.79 7.24 8.95
CA GLY A 230 19.61 6.08 8.61
C GLY A 230 19.01 5.15 7.56
N GLY A 231 18.11 5.64 6.70
CA GLY A 231 17.37 4.84 5.70
C GLY A 231 16.12 4.15 6.23
N GLY A 232 15.84 4.23 7.53
CA GLY A 232 14.58 3.77 8.14
C GLY A 232 13.45 4.81 8.05
N LEU A 233 12.39 4.61 8.83
CA LEU A 233 11.22 5.49 8.82
C LEU A 233 11.56 6.92 9.26
N HIS A 234 11.24 7.91 8.45
CA HIS A 234 11.19 9.31 8.82
C HIS A 234 9.75 9.65 9.23
N MET A 235 9.51 9.78 10.54
CA MET A 235 8.17 9.92 11.10
C MET A 235 7.77 11.39 11.19
N VAL A 236 6.60 11.73 10.62
CA VAL A 236 6.07 13.09 10.56
C VAL A 236 4.70 13.15 11.21
N ASN A 237 4.50 14.09 12.11
CA ASN A 237 3.18 14.40 12.65
C ASN A 237 2.41 15.26 11.64
N VAL A 238 1.33 14.69 11.09
CA VAL A 238 0.43 15.33 10.11
C VAL A 238 -0.99 15.54 10.67
N GLN A 239 -1.16 15.52 12.00
CA GLN A 239 -2.46 15.82 12.64
C GLN A 239 -2.93 17.26 12.37
N SER A 240 -2.04 18.13 11.94
CA SER A 240 -2.32 19.42 11.34
C SER A 240 -1.68 19.42 9.96
N PRO A 241 -2.40 18.98 8.90
CA PRO A 241 -1.82 18.71 7.59
C PRO A 241 -1.07 19.89 6.96
N ALA A 242 -1.56 21.11 7.16
CA ALA A 242 -0.93 22.33 6.65
C ALA A 242 0.36 22.74 7.41
N THR A 243 0.70 22.08 8.50
CA THR A 243 1.89 22.36 9.32
C THR A 243 2.52 21.06 9.82
N PRO A 244 3.03 20.20 8.92
CA PRO A 244 3.67 18.95 9.30
C PRO A 244 4.91 19.20 10.16
N THR A 245 5.18 18.32 11.12
CA THR A 245 6.35 18.46 12.00
C THR A 245 7.04 17.12 12.20
N PHE A 246 8.37 17.14 12.27
CA PHE A 246 9.17 15.95 12.57
C PHE A 246 8.74 15.32 13.91
N ALA A 247 8.57 14.00 13.92
CA ALA A 247 8.12 13.26 15.09
C ALA A 247 9.16 12.27 15.64
N GLY A 248 10.13 11.85 14.83
CA GLY A 248 11.17 10.90 15.19
C GLY A 248 11.63 10.06 14.02
N CYS A 249 12.66 9.25 14.27
CA CYS A 249 13.10 8.21 13.33
C CYS A 249 12.62 6.84 13.78
N GLY A 250 12.27 5.96 12.84
CA GLY A 250 12.01 4.56 13.10
C GLY A 250 13.26 3.80 13.53
N PRO A 251 13.14 2.57 14.03
CA PRO A 251 14.30 1.77 14.33
C PRO A 251 15.06 1.53 13.01
N GLY A 252 16.31 2.00 12.97
CA GLY A 252 17.27 1.50 11.99
C GLY A 252 17.57 0.04 12.29
N VAL A 253 18.25 -0.67 11.39
CA VAL A 253 18.77 -2.00 11.69
C VAL A 253 19.54 -1.94 13.00
N ALA A 254 19.27 -2.92 13.89
CA ALA A 254 20.05 -3.09 15.10
C ALA A 254 21.53 -3.22 14.73
N THR A 255 22.26 -2.11 14.78
CA THR A 255 23.72 -2.18 14.88
C THR A 255 23.97 -2.85 16.22
N ASP A 256 24.57 -4.03 16.20
CA ASP A 256 25.03 -4.73 17.40
C ASP A 256 25.60 -3.69 18.38
N ALA A 257 25.03 -3.63 19.57
CA ALA A 257 25.45 -2.71 20.62
C ALA A 257 26.92 -2.98 20.95
N GLY A 258 27.85 -2.27 20.28
CA GLY A 258 29.29 -2.40 20.55
C GLY A 258 30.25 -2.02 19.42
N GLY A 259 29.83 -1.41 18.34
CA GLY A 259 30.74 -1.03 17.25
C GLY A 259 30.70 0.46 16.92
N SER A 260 31.81 1.16 17.20
CA SER A 260 32.10 2.53 16.76
C SER A 260 31.79 2.71 15.28
N GLY A 261 30.89 3.65 14.96
CA GLY A 261 30.46 3.98 13.61
C GLY A 261 31.58 4.08 12.60
N ARG A 262 31.59 3.19 11.64
CA ARG A 262 32.30 3.39 10.38
C ARG A 262 31.25 3.61 9.29
N SER A 263 30.99 4.88 9.05
CA SER A 263 30.35 5.35 7.81
C SER A 263 31.10 4.71 6.63
N ALA A 264 30.45 3.82 5.93
CA ALA A 264 30.91 3.38 4.62
C ALA A 264 30.75 4.56 3.67
N ARG A 265 31.85 5.24 3.37
CA ARG A 265 31.88 6.29 2.35
C ARG A 265 31.72 5.64 0.99
N PHE A 266 30.57 5.84 0.37
CA PHE A 266 30.40 5.56 -1.04
C PHE A 266 30.87 6.75 -1.86
N SER A 267 32.01 6.60 -2.51
CA SER A 267 32.47 7.49 -3.58
C SER A 267 32.15 6.83 -4.92
N GLY A 268 31.05 7.24 -5.52
CA GLY A 268 30.70 6.94 -6.91
C GLY A 268 30.79 8.21 -7.75
N PRO A 269 31.27 8.14 -9.01
CA PRO A 269 31.49 9.34 -9.81
C PRO A 269 30.16 9.88 -10.34
N SER A 270 29.94 11.19 -10.11
CA SER A 270 28.93 11.96 -10.81
C SER A 270 29.28 12.07 -12.28
N SER A 271 28.55 11.39 -13.14
CA SER A 271 28.52 11.70 -14.58
C SER A 271 27.07 11.73 -15.04
N ALA A 272 26.55 12.94 -15.21
CA ALA A 272 25.33 13.19 -15.97
C ALA A 272 25.59 12.84 -17.43
N ALA A 273 25.45 11.56 -17.77
CA ALA A 273 25.42 11.11 -19.15
C ALA A 273 23.96 11.18 -19.63
N ARG A 274 23.73 11.90 -20.72
CA ARG A 274 22.43 11.89 -21.42
C ARG A 274 22.12 10.47 -21.84
N LEU A 275 21.13 9.87 -21.22
CA LEU A 275 20.65 8.52 -21.53
C LEU A 275 19.64 8.61 -22.66
N GLY A 276 19.82 7.79 -23.70
CA GLY A 276 18.88 7.60 -24.78
C GLY A 276 17.58 6.90 -24.28
N PRO A 277 16.52 6.84 -25.09
CA PRO A 277 15.18 6.40 -24.65
C PRO A 277 15.10 4.97 -24.10
N ASN A 278 16.14 4.16 -24.21
CA ASN A 278 16.18 2.78 -23.70
C ASN A 278 17.04 2.62 -22.42
N ALA A 279 17.53 3.71 -21.82
CA ALA A 279 18.44 3.65 -20.66
C ALA A 279 17.82 4.17 -19.36
N ARG A 280 16.49 4.32 -19.28
CA ARG A 280 15.80 4.94 -18.15
C ARG A 280 15.60 4.02 -16.93
N GLN A 281 16.05 2.78 -16.94
CA GLN A 281 15.77 1.79 -15.87
C GLN A 281 16.99 1.08 -15.28
N SER A 282 18.21 1.62 -15.38
CA SER A 282 19.41 1.00 -14.78
C SER A 282 19.77 1.56 -13.41
N GLY A 283 18.81 2.06 -12.62
CA GLY A 283 19.04 2.67 -11.30
C GLY A 283 19.28 1.69 -10.14
N PHE A 284 19.01 0.40 -10.31
CA PHE A 284 19.14 -0.60 -9.24
C PHE A 284 20.52 -1.24 -9.18
N SER A 285 21.57 -0.48 -8.89
CA SER A 285 22.91 -1.04 -8.63
C SER A 285 23.41 -0.79 -7.20
N ARG A 286 22.52 -0.42 -6.28
CA ARG A 286 22.87 -0.31 -4.86
C ARG A 286 22.92 -1.72 -4.22
N ALA A 287 23.90 -1.97 -3.35
CA ALA A 287 23.88 -3.19 -2.54
C ALA A 287 22.60 -3.19 -1.68
N LYS A 288 21.86 -4.31 -1.68
CA LYS A 288 20.67 -4.51 -0.86
C LYS A 288 21.02 -4.37 0.63
N ASP A 289 20.21 -3.64 1.38
CA ASP A 289 20.48 -3.28 2.77
C ASP A 289 19.25 -3.54 3.66
N ALA A 290 19.39 -4.41 4.64
CA ALA A 290 18.34 -4.69 5.63
C ALA A 290 17.94 -3.44 6.45
N GLY A 291 18.75 -2.40 6.46
CA GLY A 291 18.50 -1.13 7.16
C GLY A 291 17.78 -0.07 6.36
N TYR A 292 17.61 -0.29 5.07
CA TYR A 292 16.89 0.61 4.20
C TYR A 292 15.47 0.13 4.03
N THR A 293 14.51 0.95 4.41
CA THR A 293 13.10 0.70 4.22
C THR A 293 12.67 1.22 2.86
N HIS A 294 12.24 0.32 1.99
CA HIS A 294 11.73 0.65 0.66
C HIS A 294 10.27 1.09 0.72
N ASP A 295 9.42 0.29 1.35
CA ASP A 295 8.00 0.59 1.56
C ASP A 295 7.57 0.20 2.98
N ALA A 296 6.45 0.74 3.45
CA ALA A 296 5.92 0.45 4.78
C ALA A 296 4.39 0.52 4.83
N GLN A 297 3.78 -0.36 5.62
CA GLN A 297 2.42 -0.21 6.08
C GLN A 297 2.41 0.06 7.59
N CYS A 298 1.91 1.22 8.02
CA CYS A 298 1.82 1.57 9.43
C CYS A 298 0.36 1.65 9.89
N VAL A 299 0.02 0.87 10.91
CA VAL A 299 -1.37 0.70 11.37
C VAL A 299 -1.49 0.82 12.89
N THR A 300 -2.65 1.22 13.39
CA THR A 300 -3.01 0.91 14.76
C THR A 300 -3.38 -0.56 14.83
N TYR A 301 -2.49 -1.39 15.38
CA TYR A 301 -2.66 -2.84 15.38
C TYR A 301 -3.93 -3.30 16.11
N ARG A 302 -4.71 -4.16 15.46
CA ARG A 302 -5.99 -4.69 15.97
C ARG A 302 -6.08 -6.19 15.83
N GLY A 303 -4.95 -6.81 15.50
CA GLY A 303 -4.84 -8.24 15.28
C GLY A 303 -4.95 -9.09 16.56
N PRO A 304 -4.68 -10.38 16.42
CA PRO A 304 -4.85 -11.34 17.50
C PRO A 304 -3.85 -11.17 18.64
N ASP A 305 -2.63 -10.69 18.38
CA ASP A 305 -1.61 -10.52 19.40
C ASP A 305 -2.06 -9.54 20.51
N PRO A 306 -2.27 -10.00 21.75
CA PRO A 306 -2.79 -9.16 22.83
C PRO A 306 -1.75 -8.16 23.35
N GLU A 307 -0.45 -8.43 23.18
CA GLU A 307 0.63 -7.59 23.72
C GLU A 307 0.73 -6.28 22.95
N HIS A 308 0.51 -6.33 21.65
CA HIS A 308 0.62 -5.19 20.74
C HIS A 308 -0.70 -4.53 20.37
N ARG A 309 -1.84 -5.08 20.84
CA ARG A 309 -3.15 -4.56 20.46
C ARG A 309 -3.35 -3.10 20.86
N GLY A 310 -3.55 -2.25 19.85
CA GLY A 310 -3.74 -0.82 19.96
C GLY A 310 -2.42 -0.03 19.98
N ASP A 311 -1.29 -0.68 19.80
CA ASP A 311 -0.01 -0.05 19.49
C ASP A 311 0.03 0.35 18.00
N GLU A 312 0.88 1.27 17.67
CA GLU A 312 1.11 1.67 16.29
C GLU A 312 2.28 0.84 15.75
N ILE A 313 1.96 -0.06 14.84
CA ILE A 313 2.90 -1.01 14.27
C ILE A 313 3.16 -0.66 12.82
N CYS A 314 4.42 -0.57 12.46
CA CYS A 314 4.86 -0.51 11.07
C CYS A 314 5.40 -1.86 10.62
N ILE A 315 4.96 -2.28 9.45
CA ILE A 315 5.51 -3.40 8.69
C ILE A 315 6.38 -2.77 7.60
N ASN A 316 7.67 -2.97 7.70
CA ASN A 316 8.66 -2.32 6.84
C ASN A 316 9.24 -3.35 5.86
N ALA A 317 9.16 -3.07 4.58
CA ALA A 317 9.82 -3.85 3.53
C ALA A 317 11.25 -3.32 3.38
N ASN A 318 12.22 -4.06 3.95
CA ASN A 318 13.60 -3.62 4.06
C ASN A 318 14.51 -4.39 3.08
N GLU A 319 14.21 -4.35 1.79
CA GLU A 319 14.98 -4.98 0.70
C GLU A 319 15.36 -6.46 0.91
N THR A 320 15.80 -6.87 2.08
CA THR A 320 16.24 -8.25 2.39
C THR A 320 15.45 -8.93 3.50
N VAL A 321 14.67 -8.17 4.26
CA VAL A 321 13.83 -8.65 5.36
C VAL A 321 12.54 -7.84 5.45
N VAL A 322 11.52 -8.44 6.01
CA VAL A 322 10.37 -7.70 6.55
C VAL A 322 10.67 -7.38 8.01
N ASN A 323 10.69 -6.10 8.37
CA ASN A 323 10.90 -5.65 9.74
C ASN A 323 9.55 -5.21 10.34
N ILE A 324 9.23 -5.71 11.52
CA ILE A 324 8.03 -5.36 12.29
C ILE A 324 8.44 -4.47 13.46
N ALA A 325 7.88 -3.26 13.54
CA ALA A 325 8.29 -2.26 14.52
C ALA A 325 7.13 -1.65 15.31
N ASP A 326 7.26 -1.54 16.64
CA ASP A 326 6.39 -0.68 17.49
C ASP A 326 6.90 0.76 17.44
N VAL A 327 6.16 1.62 16.76
CA VAL A 327 6.43 3.05 16.63
C VAL A 327 5.46 3.90 17.45
N THR A 328 4.79 3.31 18.42
CA THR A 328 3.82 4.01 19.30
C THR A 328 4.47 5.18 20.04
N ASP A 329 5.69 5.00 20.51
CA ASP A 329 6.53 6.03 21.12
C ASP A 329 7.53 6.52 20.06
N LYS A 330 7.23 7.66 19.43
CA LYS A 330 8.04 8.20 18.34
C LYS A 330 9.47 8.58 18.76
N ASP A 331 9.67 8.84 20.06
CA ASP A 331 11.00 9.13 20.63
C ASP A 331 11.82 7.85 20.93
N ALA A 332 11.17 6.66 20.93
CA ALA A 332 11.79 5.39 21.27
C ALA A 332 11.08 4.22 20.57
N PRO A 333 11.12 4.15 19.25
CA PRO A 333 10.59 3.03 18.47
C PRO A 333 11.43 1.77 18.73
N VAL A 334 10.81 0.60 18.54
CA VAL A 334 11.46 -0.70 18.83
C VAL A 334 11.13 -1.68 17.70
N THR A 335 12.13 -2.33 17.14
CA THR A 335 11.92 -3.53 16.33
C THR A 335 11.35 -4.63 17.21
N ILE A 336 10.26 -5.23 16.79
CA ILE A 336 9.62 -6.39 17.43
C ILE A 336 10.25 -7.65 16.88
N ALA A 337 10.21 -7.82 15.55
CA ALA A 337 10.74 -8.98 14.86
C ALA A 337 11.21 -8.64 13.45
N GLU A 338 11.98 -9.55 12.88
CA GLU A 338 12.34 -9.58 11.47
C GLU A 338 11.98 -10.94 10.87
N ALA A 339 11.45 -10.92 9.65
CA ALA A 339 11.13 -12.12 8.90
C ALA A 339 11.84 -12.12 7.55
N THR A 340 12.33 -13.29 7.14
CA THR A 340 12.96 -13.49 5.83
C THR A 340 12.55 -14.85 5.26
N TYR A 341 12.94 -15.12 4.03
CA TYR A 341 12.62 -16.33 3.30
C TYR A 341 13.77 -16.73 2.36
N PRO A 342 13.81 -17.97 1.87
CA PRO A 342 14.79 -18.39 0.86
C PRO A 342 14.61 -17.63 -0.46
N ASP A 343 15.71 -17.43 -1.16
CA ASP A 343 15.75 -16.81 -2.49
C ASP A 343 15.15 -15.38 -2.51
N VAL A 344 15.55 -14.55 -1.52
CA VAL A 344 15.17 -13.14 -1.48
C VAL A 344 15.85 -12.41 -2.63
N GLY A 345 15.05 -11.86 -3.53
CA GLY A 345 15.46 -10.90 -4.55
C GLY A 345 15.46 -9.49 -4.00
N TYR A 346 14.29 -8.97 -3.62
CA TYR A 346 14.10 -7.62 -3.10
C TYR A 346 12.74 -7.55 -2.38
N VAL A 347 12.73 -7.59 -1.06
CA VAL A 347 11.50 -7.39 -0.27
C VAL A 347 10.98 -5.99 -0.56
N HIS A 348 9.93 -5.91 -1.39
CA HIS A 348 9.48 -4.67 -1.99
C HIS A 348 8.34 -4.03 -1.21
N GLN A 349 7.24 -4.77 -1.02
CA GLN A 349 6.09 -4.30 -0.25
C GLN A 349 5.52 -5.42 0.64
N ALA A 350 4.86 -5.03 1.73
CA ALA A 350 4.21 -5.94 2.65
C ALA A 350 2.88 -5.36 3.13
N TRP A 351 1.77 -6.14 3.03
CA TRP A 351 0.44 -5.67 3.39
C TRP A 351 -0.33 -6.66 4.26
N LEU A 352 -0.90 -6.15 5.37
CA LEU A 352 -1.69 -6.95 6.32
C LEU A 352 -3.11 -7.21 5.81
N THR A 353 -3.63 -8.40 6.13
CA THR A 353 -5.08 -8.66 6.02
C THR A 353 -5.86 -7.72 6.96
N ASP A 354 -7.16 -7.47 6.66
CA ASP A 354 -8.03 -6.58 7.44
C ASP A 354 -8.12 -6.94 8.93
N ASP A 355 -7.87 -8.18 9.30
CA ASP A 355 -7.85 -8.66 10.70
C ASP A 355 -6.45 -8.62 11.33
N HIS A 356 -5.43 -8.22 10.57
CA HIS A 356 -4.03 -8.14 10.95
C HIS A 356 -3.44 -9.49 11.42
N ARG A 357 -3.91 -10.57 10.83
CA ARG A 357 -3.45 -11.92 11.18
C ARG A 357 -2.43 -12.46 10.19
N TYR A 358 -2.59 -12.11 8.93
CA TYR A 358 -1.68 -12.53 7.88
C TYR A 358 -1.06 -11.32 7.19
N LEU A 359 0.15 -11.52 6.71
CA LEU A 359 0.92 -10.54 5.97
C LEU A 359 1.25 -11.10 4.59
N TYR A 360 0.95 -10.37 3.55
CA TYR A 360 1.30 -10.69 2.17
C TYR A 360 2.49 -9.84 1.75
N VAL A 361 3.50 -10.48 1.18
CA VAL A 361 4.78 -9.87 0.82
C VAL A 361 5.07 -10.19 -0.64
N ASP A 362 5.47 -9.20 -1.41
CA ASP A 362 6.02 -9.35 -2.75
C ASP A 362 7.55 -9.16 -2.76
N ASP A 363 8.20 -9.66 -3.81
CA ASP A 363 9.64 -9.63 -4.01
C ASP A 363 9.95 -9.20 -5.45
N GLU A 364 10.07 -7.90 -5.68
CA GLU A 364 10.12 -7.30 -7.02
C GLU A 364 11.23 -7.82 -7.93
N LEU A 365 12.30 -8.37 -7.39
CA LEU A 365 13.48 -8.67 -8.21
C LEU A 365 13.80 -10.17 -8.33
N ASP A 366 13.02 -11.04 -7.71
CA ASP A 366 13.32 -12.48 -7.71
C ASP A 366 13.10 -13.14 -9.08
N GLU A 367 12.08 -12.72 -9.86
CA GLU A 367 11.91 -13.17 -11.24
C GLU A 367 13.02 -12.62 -12.15
N ARG A 368 13.34 -11.32 -11.99
CA ARG A 368 14.40 -10.66 -12.79
C ARG A 368 15.76 -11.28 -12.53
N ASP A 369 16.06 -11.59 -11.29
CA ASP A 369 17.33 -12.19 -10.88
C ASP A 369 17.36 -13.72 -11.13
N GLY A 370 16.25 -14.30 -11.64
CA GLY A 370 16.13 -15.71 -11.99
C GLY A 370 16.07 -16.66 -10.78
N LEU A 371 15.66 -16.14 -9.64
CA LEU A 371 15.48 -16.92 -8.41
C LEU A 371 14.18 -17.73 -8.47
N VAL A 372 13.18 -17.20 -9.15
CA VAL A 372 11.91 -17.87 -9.48
C VAL A 372 11.58 -17.66 -10.96
N ASP A 373 10.58 -18.39 -11.48
CA ASP A 373 10.19 -18.36 -12.90
C ASP A 373 8.85 -17.65 -13.16
N ARG A 374 8.21 -17.15 -12.11
CA ARG A 374 6.91 -16.46 -12.15
C ARG A 374 6.67 -15.65 -10.89
N THR A 375 5.74 -14.70 -10.95
CA THR A 375 5.36 -13.82 -9.83
C THR A 375 5.10 -14.63 -8.56
N ARG A 376 5.68 -14.16 -7.44
CA ARG A 376 5.67 -14.86 -6.16
C ARG A 376 5.15 -13.99 -5.02
N THR A 377 4.04 -14.39 -4.42
CA THR A 377 3.53 -13.77 -3.19
C THR A 377 3.78 -14.67 -2.00
N LEU A 378 4.44 -14.15 -0.97
CA LEU A 378 4.70 -14.86 0.27
C LEU A 378 3.65 -14.49 1.31
N VAL A 379 3.17 -15.48 2.08
CA VAL A 379 2.18 -15.26 3.13
C VAL A 379 2.79 -15.65 4.47
N PHE A 380 2.77 -14.72 5.43
CA PHE A 380 3.20 -14.95 6.80
C PHE A 380 2.01 -14.93 7.76
N ASP A 381 1.94 -15.90 8.67
CA ASP A 381 1.08 -15.80 9.86
C ASP A 381 1.80 -14.89 10.87
N VAL A 382 1.16 -13.77 11.20
CA VAL A 382 1.62 -12.78 12.17
C VAL A 382 0.63 -12.70 13.35
N THR A 383 0.02 -13.84 13.70
CA THR A 383 -0.82 -13.99 14.89
C THR A 383 -0.06 -13.59 16.15
N ASP A 384 1.24 -13.87 16.19
CA ASP A 384 2.23 -13.42 17.16
C ASP A 384 3.24 -12.54 16.40
N LEU A 385 3.26 -11.23 16.69
CA LEU A 385 4.14 -10.28 15.99
C LEU A 385 5.62 -10.47 16.35
N ASP A 386 5.90 -11.08 17.50
CA ASP A 386 7.27 -11.40 17.94
C ASP A 386 7.83 -12.63 17.23
N ALA A 387 6.96 -13.46 16.61
CA ALA A 387 7.33 -14.72 15.97
C ALA A 387 6.61 -14.92 14.62
N PRO A 388 6.83 -14.04 13.62
CA PRO A 388 6.23 -14.19 12.30
C PRO A 388 6.68 -15.49 11.63
N ALA A 389 5.73 -16.25 11.08
CA ALA A 389 6.00 -17.54 10.48
C ALA A 389 5.47 -17.59 9.03
N ARG A 390 6.30 -18.09 8.09
CA ARG A 390 5.82 -18.30 6.72
C ARG A 390 4.74 -19.37 6.70
N ALA A 391 3.53 -18.99 6.28
CA ALA A 391 2.35 -19.86 6.22
C ALA A 391 2.17 -20.48 4.83
N ALA A 392 2.38 -19.68 3.76
CA ALA A 392 2.21 -20.14 2.39
C ALA A 392 3.10 -19.37 1.40
N THR A 393 3.14 -19.86 0.17
CA THR A 393 3.68 -19.16 -1.00
C THR A 393 2.72 -19.38 -2.15
N PHE A 394 2.29 -18.31 -2.79
CA PHE A 394 1.50 -18.34 -4.01
C PHE A 394 2.40 -18.01 -5.20
N PHE A 395 2.23 -18.75 -6.30
CA PHE A 395 2.87 -18.44 -7.57
C PHE A 395 1.81 -18.07 -8.61
N GLY A 396 1.98 -16.92 -9.21
CA GLY A 396 1.09 -16.44 -10.27
C GLY A 396 1.21 -17.22 -11.57
N ALA A 397 0.46 -16.80 -12.58
CA ALA A 397 0.41 -17.49 -13.86
C ALA A 397 1.46 -17.01 -14.87
N THR A 398 2.10 -15.86 -14.66
CA THR A 398 3.01 -15.19 -15.59
C THR A 398 4.41 -15.08 -15.03
N GLY A 399 5.40 -14.92 -15.92
CA GLY A 399 6.79 -14.65 -15.57
C GLY A 399 7.11 -13.14 -15.56
N ALA A 400 6.12 -12.27 -15.44
CA ALA A 400 6.31 -10.84 -15.25
C ALA A 400 6.93 -10.55 -13.87
N ILE A 401 7.38 -9.33 -13.66
CA ILE A 401 7.82 -8.86 -12.33
C ILE A 401 6.58 -8.51 -11.51
N ASP A 402 6.47 -8.98 -10.25
CA ASP A 402 5.47 -8.49 -9.33
C ASP A 402 5.87 -7.14 -8.71
N HIS A 403 4.89 -6.41 -8.15
CA HIS A 403 5.12 -5.08 -7.61
C HIS A 403 4.11 -4.76 -6.48
N ASN A 404 3.41 -3.63 -6.54
CA ASN A 404 2.54 -3.17 -5.46
C ASN A 404 1.29 -4.03 -5.28
N GLN A 405 0.92 -4.29 -4.02
CA GLN A 405 -0.29 -5.03 -3.68
C GLN A 405 -1.04 -4.41 -2.49
N TYR A 406 -2.36 -4.51 -2.53
CA TYR A 406 -3.23 -4.03 -1.46
C TYR A 406 -4.32 -5.05 -1.16
N ILE A 407 -4.63 -5.25 0.13
CA ILE A 407 -5.71 -6.14 0.54
C ILE A 407 -6.92 -5.33 0.97
N ALA A 408 -8.06 -5.65 0.38
CA ALA A 408 -9.35 -5.04 0.72
C ALA A 408 -10.43 -6.12 0.85
N GLY A 409 -10.90 -6.37 2.07
CA GLY A 409 -11.81 -7.47 2.36
C GLY A 409 -11.14 -8.82 2.21
N SER A 410 -11.68 -9.66 1.33
CA SER A 410 -11.14 -10.99 1.05
C SER A 410 -10.36 -11.07 -0.25
N TYR A 411 -9.87 -9.94 -0.76
CA TYR A 411 -9.15 -9.91 -2.02
C TYR A 411 -7.84 -9.13 -1.90
N ALA A 412 -6.77 -9.68 -2.46
CA ALA A 412 -5.53 -8.96 -2.74
C ALA A 412 -5.57 -8.48 -4.20
N TYR A 413 -5.18 -7.24 -4.41
CA TYR A 413 -5.11 -6.57 -5.71
C TYR A 413 -3.65 -6.25 -5.99
N GLN A 414 -3.08 -6.89 -6.98
CA GLN A 414 -1.66 -6.81 -7.31
C GLN A 414 -1.47 -6.08 -8.64
N ALA A 415 -0.52 -5.17 -8.70
CA ALA A 415 -0.03 -4.54 -9.91
C ALA A 415 1.27 -5.22 -10.30
N ASN A 416 1.24 -6.13 -11.27
CA ASN A 416 2.38 -6.97 -11.65
C ASN A 416 2.94 -6.54 -13.00
N TYR A 417 3.36 -5.28 -13.10
CA TYR A 417 3.95 -4.64 -14.28
C TYR A 417 3.31 -5.10 -15.60
N THR A 418 4.07 -5.83 -16.45
CA THR A 418 3.63 -6.26 -17.77
C THR A 418 2.45 -7.22 -17.77
N SER A 419 2.14 -7.88 -16.65
CA SER A 419 0.97 -8.74 -16.54
C SER A 419 -0.28 -8.05 -15.97
N GLY A 420 -0.20 -6.75 -15.68
CA GLY A 420 -1.34 -5.92 -15.31
C GLY A 420 -1.86 -6.14 -13.89
N LEU A 421 -3.16 -5.92 -13.70
CA LEU A 421 -3.87 -6.15 -12.44
C LEU A 421 -4.14 -7.64 -12.26
N ARG A 422 -3.75 -8.20 -11.10
CA ARG A 422 -4.12 -9.54 -10.63
C ARG A 422 -4.97 -9.44 -9.38
N VAL A 423 -6.00 -10.26 -9.25
CA VAL A 423 -6.90 -10.27 -8.10
C VAL A 423 -6.93 -11.67 -7.51
N LEU A 424 -6.44 -11.79 -6.28
CA LEU A 424 -6.43 -13.05 -5.54
C LEU A 424 -7.57 -13.08 -4.52
N ASP A 425 -8.30 -14.19 -4.44
CA ASP A 425 -9.17 -14.50 -3.30
C ASP A 425 -8.29 -14.98 -2.13
N VAL A 426 -8.29 -14.21 -1.06
CA VAL A 426 -7.52 -14.47 0.16
C VAL A 426 -8.42 -14.80 1.36
N ALA A 427 -9.67 -15.22 1.11
CA ALA A 427 -10.58 -15.67 2.17
C ALA A 427 -10.04 -16.90 2.91
N ALA A 428 -9.23 -17.72 2.23
CA ALA A 428 -8.38 -18.75 2.82
C ALA A 428 -6.91 -18.29 2.68
N PRO A 429 -6.37 -17.53 3.66
CA PRO A 429 -5.09 -16.83 3.47
C PRO A 429 -3.89 -17.73 3.14
N GLU A 430 -3.91 -18.97 3.61
CA GLU A 430 -2.85 -19.95 3.34
C GLU A 430 -3.00 -20.69 1.99
N ALA A 431 -4.09 -20.40 1.26
CA ALA A 431 -4.38 -20.97 -0.06
C ALA A 431 -5.00 -19.88 -0.98
N PRO A 432 -4.25 -18.83 -1.34
CA PRO A 432 -4.72 -17.81 -2.25
C PRO A 432 -5.00 -18.38 -3.64
N GLU A 433 -6.03 -17.85 -4.32
CA GLU A 433 -6.41 -18.26 -5.68
C GLU A 433 -6.60 -17.03 -6.57
N GLU A 434 -6.01 -17.01 -7.78
CA GLU A 434 -6.30 -15.96 -8.77
C GLU A 434 -7.72 -16.12 -9.34
N VAL A 435 -8.56 -15.15 -9.03
CA VAL A 435 -9.98 -15.16 -9.40
C VAL A 435 -10.34 -14.19 -10.53
N ALA A 436 -9.53 -13.16 -10.73
CA ALA A 436 -9.68 -12.24 -11.85
C ALA A 436 -8.34 -11.62 -12.25
N TYR A 437 -8.25 -11.16 -13.49
CA TYR A 437 -7.15 -10.31 -13.93
C TYR A 437 -7.59 -9.33 -15.01
N PHE A 438 -6.83 -8.27 -15.16
CA PHE A 438 -6.95 -7.31 -16.25
C PHE A 438 -5.55 -6.87 -16.69
N ASP A 439 -5.15 -7.29 -17.89
CA ASP A 439 -3.84 -6.97 -18.43
C ASP A 439 -3.85 -5.56 -19.06
N THR A 440 -3.12 -4.64 -18.43
CA THR A 440 -2.99 -3.25 -18.92
C THR A 440 -1.89 -3.08 -19.96
N TYR A 441 -1.06 -4.11 -20.19
CA TYR A 441 0.07 -4.11 -21.10
C TYR A 441 0.06 -5.34 -22.03
N PRO A 442 -0.90 -5.45 -22.96
CA PRO A 442 -1.16 -6.67 -23.74
C PRO A 442 -0.07 -7.04 -24.76
N ALA A 443 1.08 -6.37 -24.75
CA ALA A 443 2.16 -6.63 -25.68
C ALA A 443 2.92 -7.92 -25.35
N ASP A 444 3.23 -8.13 -24.08
CA ASP A 444 3.96 -9.29 -23.57
C ASP A 444 3.94 -9.32 -22.03
N ASP A 445 4.35 -10.45 -21.43
CA ASP A 445 4.61 -10.63 -19.98
C ASP A 445 6.13 -10.64 -19.70
N ALA A 446 6.92 -9.86 -20.43
CA ALA A 446 8.37 -9.85 -20.28
C ALA A 446 8.82 -9.24 -18.95
N LEU A 447 10.00 -9.64 -18.47
CA LEU A 447 10.67 -9.11 -17.27
C LEU A 447 11.09 -7.65 -17.47
N GLN A 448 10.13 -6.73 -17.42
CA GLN A 448 10.30 -5.30 -17.66
C GLN A 448 9.49 -4.49 -16.66
N PHE A 449 10.03 -3.34 -16.26
CA PHE A 449 9.33 -2.34 -15.45
C PHE A 449 8.43 -1.47 -16.35
N ARG A 450 7.35 -2.08 -16.87
CA ARG A 450 6.33 -1.46 -17.74
C ARG A 450 4.96 -2.03 -17.41
N GLY A 451 3.90 -1.30 -17.72
CA GLY A 451 2.54 -1.74 -17.39
C GLY A 451 2.10 -1.28 -16.01
N ALA A 452 1.40 -2.12 -15.26
CA ALA A 452 0.79 -1.76 -13.99
C ALA A 452 1.83 -1.46 -12.91
N TRP A 453 1.84 -0.20 -12.42
CA TRP A 453 2.69 0.24 -11.31
C TRP A 453 1.99 0.04 -9.96
N SER A 454 0.75 0.51 -9.84
CA SER A 454 0.02 0.48 -8.58
C SER A 454 -1.47 0.36 -8.79
N THR A 455 -2.18 -0.01 -7.72
CA THR A 455 -3.64 -0.13 -7.71
C THR A 455 -4.25 0.61 -6.52
N TYR A 456 -5.48 1.08 -6.66
CA TYR A 456 -6.28 1.58 -5.54
C TYR A 456 -7.64 0.89 -5.49
N PRO A 457 -7.84 -0.09 -4.59
CA PRO A 457 -9.09 -0.86 -4.50
C PRO A 457 -10.07 -0.37 -3.42
N PHE A 458 -9.90 0.81 -2.80
CA PHE A 458 -10.57 1.14 -1.54
C PHE A 458 -11.82 2.02 -1.67
N PHE A 459 -12.29 2.35 -2.87
CA PHE A 459 -13.58 3.02 -3.03
C PHE A 459 -14.74 2.15 -2.56
N ASP A 460 -15.84 2.77 -2.12
CA ASP A 460 -17.05 2.06 -1.67
C ASP A 460 -17.70 1.22 -2.78
N ARG A 461 -17.53 1.64 -4.02
CA ARG A 461 -17.93 0.89 -5.21
C ARG A 461 -16.86 -0.14 -5.55
N ASN A 462 -17.29 -1.24 -6.16
CA ASN A 462 -16.35 -2.28 -6.60
C ASN A 462 -15.63 -1.85 -7.88
N ILE A 463 -14.81 -0.82 -7.79
CA ILE A 463 -13.90 -0.38 -8.83
C ILE A 463 -12.47 -0.36 -8.29
N VAL A 464 -11.52 -0.57 -9.18
CA VAL A 464 -10.09 -0.53 -8.91
C VAL A 464 -9.47 0.43 -9.89
N LEU A 465 -8.72 1.40 -9.37
CA LEU A 465 -7.83 2.20 -10.20
C LEU A 465 -6.55 1.42 -10.44
N VAL A 466 -6.01 1.50 -11.65
CA VAL A 466 -4.69 0.95 -11.98
C VAL A 466 -3.92 2.02 -12.73
N SER A 467 -2.79 2.46 -12.19
CA SER A 467 -1.84 3.28 -12.92
C SER A 467 -0.92 2.38 -13.76
N SER A 468 -0.76 2.70 -15.01
CA SER A 468 0.05 1.90 -15.94
C SER A 468 1.08 2.78 -16.65
N ILE A 469 2.38 2.45 -16.43
CA ILE A 469 3.53 3.17 -17.01
C ILE A 469 3.38 3.21 -18.53
N GLY A 470 3.32 4.40 -19.10
CA GLY A 470 3.23 4.60 -20.54
C GLY A 470 1.84 4.34 -21.16
N GLN A 471 0.87 3.73 -20.44
CA GLN A 471 -0.48 3.45 -20.95
C GLN A 471 -1.54 4.41 -20.43
N GLY A 472 -1.46 4.82 -19.16
CA GLY A 472 -2.43 5.72 -18.56
C GLY A 472 -3.14 5.18 -17.32
N LEU A 473 -4.24 5.81 -16.93
CA LEU A 473 -5.08 5.43 -15.80
C LEU A 473 -6.22 4.53 -16.27
N PHE A 474 -6.30 3.32 -15.72
CA PHE A 474 -7.39 2.39 -15.94
C PHE A 474 -8.36 2.42 -14.74
N VAL A 475 -9.66 2.39 -15.05
CA VAL A 475 -10.72 2.15 -14.09
C VAL A 475 -11.35 0.79 -14.41
N VAL A 476 -11.11 -0.18 -13.55
CA VAL A 476 -11.48 -1.60 -13.77
C VAL A 476 -12.53 -2.01 -12.75
N GLN A 477 -13.45 -2.89 -13.15
CA GLN A 477 -14.46 -3.48 -12.26
C GLN A 477 -14.27 -5.00 -12.18
N PRO A 478 -13.54 -5.52 -11.18
CA PRO A 478 -13.47 -6.96 -10.93
C PRO A 478 -14.84 -7.52 -10.51
N ARG A 479 -15.24 -8.68 -11.05
CA ARG A 479 -16.55 -9.30 -10.81
C ARG A 479 -16.62 -10.34 -9.68
N PRO A 480 -15.50 -10.88 -9.15
CA PRO A 480 -15.58 -11.93 -8.14
C PRO A 480 -16.05 -11.43 -6.76
N ALA A 481 -16.05 -10.12 -6.52
CA ALA A 481 -16.48 -9.57 -5.23
C ALA A 481 -17.96 -9.83 -4.97
N PRO A 482 -18.36 -10.29 -3.75
CA PRO A 482 -19.75 -10.63 -3.44
C PRO A 482 -20.66 -9.40 -3.34
N PHE A 483 -20.09 -8.20 -3.26
CA PHE A 483 -20.85 -6.96 -3.15
C PHE A 483 -20.39 -5.94 -4.19
N LEU A 484 -21.36 -5.41 -4.95
CA LEU A 484 -21.10 -4.33 -5.92
C LEU A 484 -20.89 -2.98 -5.22
N SER A 485 -21.53 -2.79 -4.07
CA SER A 485 -21.35 -1.60 -3.23
C SER A 485 -21.62 -1.92 -1.77
N PHE A 486 -20.94 -1.23 -0.87
CA PHE A 486 -21.23 -1.22 0.55
C PHE A 486 -20.89 0.13 1.16
N THR A 487 -21.86 0.81 1.74
CA THR A 487 -21.72 2.13 2.35
C THR A 487 -22.25 2.14 3.77
N VAL A 488 -21.63 2.97 4.62
CA VAL A 488 -22.08 3.19 6.01
C VAL A 488 -22.14 4.69 6.29
N THR A 489 -23.32 5.18 6.61
CA THR A 489 -23.55 6.60 6.90
C THR A 489 -24.02 6.82 8.33
N ARG A 490 -23.63 7.93 8.95
CA ARG A 490 -24.06 8.29 10.30
C ARG A 490 -25.46 8.88 10.30
N ARG A 491 -26.33 8.39 11.20
CA ARG A 491 -27.61 9.02 11.53
C ARG A 491 -27.71 9.21 13.04
N GLY A 492 -27.25 10.36 13.54
CA GLY A 492 -27.20 10.62 14.97
C GLY A 492 -26.25 9.65 15.70
N ARG A 493 -26.80 8.77 16.56
CA ARG A 493 -26.08 7.68 17.24
C ARG A 493 -26.30 6.32 16.60
N SER A 494 -26.69 6.29 15.34
CA SER A 494 -26.87 5.06 14.57
C SER A 494 -26.04 5.10 13.30
N ALA A 495 -25.70 3.93 12.78
CA ALA A 495 -25.12 3.71 11.46
C ALA A 495 -26.19 3.15 10.52
N GLN A 496 -26.33 3.74 9.35
CA GLN A 496 -27.15 3.24 8.26
C GLN A 496 -26.24 2.54 7.28
N LEU A 497 -26.44 1.24 7.09
CA LEU A 497 -25.68 0.39 6.20
C LEU A 497 -26.50 0.11 4.95
N GLN A 498 -25.92 0.33 3.79
CA GLN A 498 -26.56 0.04 2.51
C GLN A 498 -25.57 -0.73 1.64
N TRP A 499 -26.06 -1.78 0.95
CA TRP A 499 -25.23 -2.55 0.01
C TRP A 499 -26.05 -3.14 -1.12
N THR A 500 -25.38 -3.41 -2.23
CA THR A 500 -25.89 -4.12 -3.38
C THR A 500 -25.10 -5.42 -3.53
N PRO A 501 -25.73 -6.59 -3.42
CA PRO A 501 -25.03 -7.86 -3.66
C PRO A 501 -24.73 -8.01 -5.16
N SER A 502 -23.64 -8.71 -5.49
CA SER A 502 -23.42 -9.20 -6.85
C SER A 502 -24.43 -10.30 -7.20
N ALA A 503 -24.61 -10.60 -8.48
CA ALA A 503 -25.53 -11.68 -8.90
C ALA A 503 -25.17 -13.02 -8.23
N ALA A 504 -23.89 -13.33 -8.11
CA ALA A 504 -23.41 -14.55 -7.44
C ALA A 504 -23.70 -14.58 -5.93
N ALA A 505 -23.86 -13.40 -5.30
CA ALA A 505 -24.09 -13.30 -3.85
C ALA A 505 -25.57 -13.20 -3.46
N GLN A 506 -26.50 -13.05 -4.40
CA GLN A 506 -27.91 -12.81 -4.10
C GLN A 506 -28.59 -13.94 -3.33
N THR A 507 -28.18 -15.19 -3.53
CA THR A 507 -28.79 -16.37 -2.89
C THR A 507 -28.15 -16.74 -1.55
N ALA A 508 -26.98 -16.22 -1.24
CA ALA A 508 -26.25 -16.55 -0.05
C ALA A 508 -26.62 -15.68 1.17
N ARG A 509 -26.27 -16.13 2.36
CA ARG A 509 -26.48 -15.38 3.59
C ARG A 509 -25.44 -14.25 3.72
N THR A 510 -25.89 -13.04 4.01
CA THR A 510 -25.04 -11.90 4.36
C THR A 510 -25.11 -11.63 5.86
N GLU A 511 -23.98 -11.56 6.53
CA GLU A 511 -23.87 -11.18 7.93
C GLU A 511 -23.30 -9.76 8.03
N VAL A 512 -23.95 -8.91 8.80
CA VAL A 512 -23.45 -7.59 9.18
C VAL A 512 -22.57 -7.76 10.39
N GLU A 513 -21.28 -7.51 10.25
CA GLU A 513 -20.30 -7.54 11.33
C GLU A 513 -19.89 -6.12 11.72
N HIS A 514 -19.73 -5.91 13.01
CA HIS A 514 -19.44 -4.62 13.62
C HIS A 514 -18.27 -4.75 14.59
N LYS A 515 -17.37 -3.80 14.54
CA LYS A 515 -16.26 -3.66 15.48
C LYS A 515 -16.42 -2.34 16.21
N THR A 516 -16.64 -2.42 17.53
CA THR A 516 -16.79 -1.23 18.38
C THR A 516 -15.46 -0.52 18.58
N PRO A 517 -15.45 0.80 18.90
CA PRO A 517 -14.21 1.53 19.13
C PRO A 517 -13.33 0.87 20.20
N GLY A 518 -12.14 0.43 19.81
CA GLY A 518 -11.18 -0.23 20.69
C GLY A 518 -11.39 -1.72 20.94
N ALA A 519 -12.38 -2.34 20.31
CA ALA A 519 -12.55 -3.80 20.37
C ALA A 519 -11.52 -4.52 19.49
N GLY A 520 -11.10 -5.72 19.92
CA GLY A 520 -10.21 -6.59 19.14
C GLY A 520 -10.92 -7.46 18.12
N ALA A 521 -12.19 -7.82 18.40
CA ALA A 521 -12.94 -8.79 17.61
C ALA A 521 -14.12 -8.16 16.86
N TRP A 522 -14.52 -8.80 15.78
CA TRP A 522 -15.75 -8.52 15.06
C TRP A 522 -16.94 -9.19 15.77
N GLU A 523 -18.04 -8.49 15.90
CA GLU A 523 -19.29 -8.99 16.45
C GLU A 523 -20.35 -9.03 15.36
N ARG A 524 -21.02 -10.16 15.16
CA ARG A 524 -22.15 -10.27 14.25
C ARG A 524 -23.34 -9.53 14.85
N ARG A 525 -23.82 -8.51 14.16
CA ARG A 525 -25.01 -7.71 14.55
C ARG A 525 -26.29 -8.23 13.92
N ARG A 526 -26.22 -8.72 12.69
CA ARG A 526 -27.39 -9.18 11.95
C ARG A 526 -26.99 -10.20 10.90
N ALA A 527 -27.87 -11.15 10.63
CA ALA A 527 -27.78 -12.07 9.49
C ALA A 527 -29.01 -11.86 8.61
N ILE A 528 -28.79 -11.78 7.31
CA ILE A 528 -29.82 -11.54 6.30
C ILE A 528 -29.73 -12.67 5.30
N ALA A 529 -30.86 -13.38 5.13
CA ALA A 529 -30.96 -14.42 4.11
C ALA A 529 -30.91 -13.79 2.71
N GLY A 530 -30.21 -14.46 1.81
CA GLY A 530 -30.20 -14.07 0.40
C GLY A 530 -31.60 -14.11 -0.22
N ARG A 531 -31.84 -13.22 -1.17
CA ARG A 531 -33.05 -13.18 -1.99
C ARG A 531 -32.63 -12.99 -3.44
N PRO A 532 -33.08 -13.85 -4.37
CA PRO A 532 -32.66 -13.77 -5.77
C PRO A 532 -32.93 -12.41 -6.44
N ASP A 533 -33.97 -11.68 -5.96
CA ASP A 533 -34.41 -10.41 -6.55
C ASP A 533 -33.93 -9.17 -5.77
N ALA A 534 -33.08 -9.32 -4.75
CA ALA A 534 -32.68 -8.22 -3.91
C ALA A 534 -31.64 -7.34 -4.62
N GLN A 535 -32.09 -6.18 -5.11
CA GLN A 535 -31.21 -5.19 -5.74
C GLN A 535 -30.43 -4.36 -4.70
N LYS A 536 -31.00 -4.10 -3.53
CA LYS A 536 -30.38 -3.29 -2.48
C LYS A 536 -30.87 -3.69 -1.10
N HIS A 537 -29.96 -3.75 -0.15
CA HIS A 537 -30.28 -3.92 1.27
C HIS A 537 -30.03 -2.63 2.03
N ASP A 538 -30.80 -2.43 3.10
CA ASP A 538 -30.74 -1.28 4.00
C ASP A 538 -30.92 -1.75 5.44
N VAL A 539 -29.92 -1.47 6.31
CA VAL A 539 -29.90 -1.92 7.69
C VAL A 539 -29.44 -0.80 8.60
N SER A 540 -30.18 -0.54 9.67
CA SER A 540 -29.77 0.39 10.71
C SER A 540 -29.19 -0.35 11.91
N VAL A 541 -28.05 0.12 12.43
CA VAL A 541 -27.43 -0.31 13.69
C VAL A 541 -27.42 0.86 14.65
N GLY A 542 -28.24 0.78 15.70
CA GLY A 542 -28.45 1.85 16.68
C GLY A 542 -27.60 1.74 17.93
N ASP A 543 -27.78 2.73 18.84
CA ASP A 543 -27.17 2.82 20.18
C ASP A 543 -25.64 2.73 20.21
N LEU A 544 -25.00 3.32 19.21
CA LEU A 544 -23.55 3.35 19.09
C LEU A 544 -22.94 4.31 20.13
N SER A 545 -21.87 3.88 20.77
CA SER A 545 -21.05 4.70 21.68
C SER A 545 -20.24 5.74 20.89
N PRO A 546 -19.79 6.84 21.51
CA PRO A 546 -18.85 7.74 20.86
C PRO A 546 -17.55 7.04 20.47
N GLY A 547 -17.05 7.37 19.26
CA GLY A 547 -15.83 6.81 18.68
C GLY A 547 -16.05 6.31 17.25
N THR A 548 -14.99 5.87 16.61
CA THR A 548 -15.03 5.29 15.25
C THR A 548 -15.45 3.83 15.33
N HIS A 549 -16.58 3.53 14.74
CA HIS A 549 -17.13 2.19 14.56
C HIS A 549 -16.77 1.69 13.17
N ARG A 550 -16.46 0.40 13.05
CA ARG A 550 -16.16 -0.25 11.79
C ARG A 550 -17.18 -1.31 11.50
N PHE A 551 -17.58 -1.39 10.25
CA PHE A 551 -18.52 -2.36 9.74
C PHE A 551 -17.94 -3.08 8.54
N ARG A 552 -18.26 -4.36 8.40
CA ARG A 552 -18.06 -5.12 7.18
C ARG A 552 -19.24 -6.06 6.96
N LEU A 553 -19.43 -6.47 5.73
CA LEU A 553 -20.34 -7.52 5.37
C LEU A 553 -19.56 -8.82 5.23
N ARG A 554 -20.13 -9.91 5.73
CA ARG A 554 -19.60 -11.24 5.57
C ARG A 554 -20.57 -12.06 4.73
N HIS A 555 -20.17 -12.37 3.51
CA HIS A 555 -20.87 -13.26 2.61
C HIS A 555 -20.57 -14.70 3.02
N VAL A 556 -21.62 -15.47 3.25
CA VAL A 556 -21.53 -16.88 3.66
C VAL A 556 -22.20 -17.71 2.56
N PRO A 557 -21.43 -18.23 1.60
CA PRO A 557 -21.94 -19.09 0.55
C PRO A 557 -22.37 -20.45 1.14
N THR A 558 -23.12 -21.21 0.35
CA THR A 558 -23.47 -22.61 0.71
C THR A 558 -22.25 -23.51 0.68
N ASP A 559 -21.32 -23.25 -0.23
CA ASP A 559 -20.09 -24.00 -0.43
C ASP A 559 -18.89 -23.04 -0.47
N GLY A 560 -17.79 -23.44 0.15
CA GLY A 560 -16.55 -22.69 0.21
C GLY A 560 -16.42 -21.69 1.37
N PRO A 561 -15.31 -20.97 1.46
CA PRO A 561 -15.01 -20.04 2.56
C PRO A 561 -15.93 -18.80 2.49
N ALA A 562 -16.17 -18.22 3.65
CA ALA A 562 -16.88 -16.95 3.73
C ALA A 562 -15.98 -15.81 3.31
N ARG A 563 -16.49 -14.89 2.48
CA ARG A 563 -15.80 -13.71 1.96
C ARG A 563 -16.30 -12.46 2.66
N THR A 564 -15.43 -11.47 2.86
CA THR A 564 -15.80 -10.20 3.49
C THR A 564 -15.71 -9.04 2.49
N SER A 565 -16.59 -8.06 2.71
CA SER A 565 -16.45 -6.76 2.05
C SER A 565 -15.27 -5.98 2.62
N ARG A 566 -14.92 -4.90 1.96
CA ARG A 566 -14.08 -3.83 2.53
C ARG A 566 -14.68 -3.31 3.83
N ILE A 567 -13.81 -2.81 4.72
CA ILE A 567 -14.24 -2.24 5.99
C ILE A 567 -14.72 -0.81 5.75
N GLN A 568 -15.93 -0.52 6.23
CA GLN A 568 -16.50 0.82 6.25
C GLN A 568 -16.48 1.38 7.66
N SER A 569 -16.16 2.66 7.80
CA SER A 569 -16.04 3.32 9.10
C SER A 569 -17.05 4.44 9.26
N VAL A 570 -17.60 4.58 10.47
CA VAL A 570 -18.44 5.72 10.83
C VAL A 570 -18.07 6.24 12.21
N THR A 571 -17.90 7.54 12.33
CA THR A 571 -17.52 8.18 13.60
C THR A 571 -18.74 8.76 14.32
N ILE A 572 -19.02 8.27 15.53
CA ILE A 572 -20.06 8.78 16.41
C ILE A 572 -19.44 9.78 17.37
N LEU A 573 -19.90 11.01 17.30
CA LEU A 573 -19.41 12.06 18.18
C LEU A 573 -20.05 11.97 19.58
N PRO A 574 -19.32 12.30 20.67
CA PRO A 574 -19.90 12.36 22.00
C PRO A 574 -20.90 13.50 22.12
N SER A 575 -21.90 13.34 22.98
CA SER A 575 -22.85 14.41 23.32
C SER A 575 -22.21 15.51 24.18
N ALA A 576 -21.27 15.15 25.05
CA ALA A 576 -20.46 16.09 25.83
C ALA A 576 -19.25 16.57 25.01
N ALA A 577 -18.64 17.70 25.39
CA ALA A 577 -17.44 18.24 24.74
C ALA A 577 -16.29 17.22 24.70
N ALA A 578 -16.18 16.38 25.72
CA ALA A 578 -15.23 15.27 25.78
C ALA A 578 -15.71 14.14 26.69
N VAL A 579 -15.29 12.91 26.41
CA VAL A 579 -15.44 11.73 27.27
C VAL A 579 -14.07 11.20 27.64
N VAL A 580 -13.77 11.08 28.94
CA VAL A 580 -12.48 10.61 29.46
C VAL A 580 -12.68 9.34 30.29
N ASN A 581 -12.21 8.21 29.81
CA ASN A 581 -12.30 6.89 30.45
C ASN A 581 -10.92 6.41 30.93
N GLY A 582 -10.91 5.62 31.98
CA GLY A 582 -9.69 5.09 32.59
C GLY A 582 -9.12 6.00 33.71
N PRO A 583 -7.93 5.71 34.24
CA PRO A 583 -6.93 4.72 33.82
C PRO A 583 -7.33 3.25 34.04
N THR A 584 -6.94 2.38 33.14
CA THR A 584 -7.25 0.95 33.21
C THR A 584 -6.05 0.12 32.72
N PRO A 585 -5.53 -0.84 33.50
CA PRO A 585 -5.81 -1.10 34.89
C PRO A 585 -5.29 0.00 35.83
N ASN A 586 -5.86 0.09 37.04
CA ASN A 586 -5.37 0.99 38.09
C ASN A 586 -5.73 0.40 39.48
N PRO A 587 -4.77 0.00 40.33
CA PRO A 587 -3.31 0.10 40.15
C PRO A 587 -2.76 -0.68 38.96
N THR A 588 -1.55 -0.29 38.47
CA THR A 588 -0.89 -0.96 37.37
C THR A 588 0.52 -1.42 37.76
N ARG A 589 0.87 -2.65 37.32
CA ARG A 589 2.24 -3.19 37.34
C ARG A 589 2.88 -3.16 35.97
N GLY A 590 2.08 -3.05 34.93
CA GLY A 590 2.51 -3.01 33.52
C GLY A 590 2.13 -1.68 32.84
N ARG A 591 1.12 -1.73 32.00
CA ARG A 591 0.65 -0.61 31.18
C ARG A 591 -0.75 -0.18 31.64
N SER A 592 -0.96 1.11 31.89
CA SER A 592 -2.27 1.69 32.15
C SER A 592 -2.67 2.66 31.05
N VAL A 593 -3.92 2.63 30.62
CA VAL A 593 -4.43 3.40 29.48
C VAL A 593 -5.56 4.32 29.90
N ILE A 594 -5.47 5.57 29.52
CA ILE A 594 -6.54 6.56 29.57
C ILE A 594 -7.03 6.79 28.14
N ARG A 595 -8.36 6.80 27.94
CA ARG A 595 -9.00 7.04 26.64
C ARG A 595 -9.75 8.35 26.69
N LEU A 596 -9.54 9.18 25.66
CA LEU A 596 -10.24 10.45 25.47
C LEU A 596 -10.92 10.45 24.10
N THR A 597 -12.18 10.86 24.04
CA THR A 597 -12.87 11.14 22.78
C THR A 597 -13.41 12.55 22.83
N LEU A 598 -13.11 13.36 21.83
CA LEU A 598 -13.53 14.74 21.71
C LEU A 598 -14.76 14.87 20.82
N ARG A 599 -15.60 15.87 21.08
CA ARG A 599 -16.70 16.26 20.19
C ARG A 599 -16.22 17.12 19.03
N GLU A 600 -15.26 17.98 19.29
CA GLU A 600 -14.68 18.92 18.32
C GLU A 600 -13.15 18.81 18.36
N PRO A 601 -12.46 18.96 17.22
CA PRO A 601 -11.01 18.92 17.20
C PRO A 601 -10.45 20.13 17.95
N GLN A 602 -9.41 19.93 18.76
CA GLN A 602 -8.77 21.00 19.54
C GLN A 602 -7.34 20.65 19.90
N ASP A 603 -6.55 21.68 20.26
CA ASP A 603 -5.23 21.46 20.81
C ASP A 603 -5.29 20.88 22.22
N LEU A 604 -4.53 19.83 22.45
CA LEU A 604 -4.43 19.15 23.74
C LEU A 604 -3.00 19.15 24.26
N ARG A 605 -2.90 19.37 25.57
CA ARG A 605 -1.70 19.06 26.35
C ARG A 605 -2.01 17.98 27.37
N VAL A 606 -1.32 16.84 27.23
CA VAL A 606 -1.47 15.71 28.14
C VAL A 606 -0.12 15.39 28.75
N ALA A 607 -0.06 15.43 30.08
CA ALA A 607 1.18 15.17 30.79
C ALA A 607 0.94 14.42 32.12
N LEU A 608 1.93 13.63 32.51
CA LEU A 608 1.99 12.91 33.75
C LEU A 608 2.76 13.74 34.79
N TYR A 609 2.21 13.80 36.01
CA TYR A 609 2.77 14.51 37.13
C TYR A 609 2.89 13.59 38.36
N ASP A 610 3.92 13.78 39.15
CA ASP A 610 4.07 13.12 40.46
C ASP A 610 3.18 13.77 41.57
N GLU A 611 3.23 13.22 42.76
CA GLU A 611 2.47 13.75 43.92
C GLU A 611 2.88 15.18 44.31
N ALA A 612 4.12 15.56 44.06
CA ALA A 612 4.61 16.92 44.30
C ALA A 612 4.20 17.92 43.19
N GLY A 613 3.48 17.44 42.18
CA GLY A 613 3.03 18.26 41.05
C GLY A 613 4.13 18.57 40.03
N ARG A 614 5.27 17.91 40.09
CA ARG A 614 6.33 18.01 39.08
C ARG A 614 5.94 17.21 37.84
N ARG A 615 6.12 17.77 36.64
CA ARG A 615 5.86 17.06 35.40
C ARG A 615 6.91 15.96 35.19
N VAL A 616 6.45 14.71 35.17
CA VAL A 616 7.30 13.53 34.97
C VAL A 616 7.47 13.23 33.49
N ARG A 617 6.38 13.35 32.71
CA ARG A 617 6.38 13.06 31.29
C ARG A 617 5.31 13.87 30.56
N ARG A 618 5.60 14.32 29.34
CA ARG A 618 4.63 14.80 28.35
C ARG A 618 4.22 13.63 27.49
N LEU A 619 2.91 13.41 27.33
CA LEU A 619 2.34 12.29 26.55
C LEU A 619 1.71 12.76 25.24
N HIS A 620 1.30 14.04 25.18
CA HIS A 620 0.77 14.66 23.97
C HIS A 620 0.85 16.18 24.10
N ASP A 621 1.16 16.85 23.01
CA ASP A 621 1.10 18.31 22.88
C ASP A 621 0.85 18.63 21.41
N GLY A 622 -0.38 18.99 21.06
CA GLY A 622 -0.78 19.28 19.70
C GLY A 622 -2.27 19.06 19.46
N ARG A 623 -2.68 19.12 18.19
CA ARG A 623 -4.07 18.96 17.79
C ARG A 623 -4.54 17.54 17.96
N ALA A 624 -5.78 17.39 18.41
CA ALA A 624 -6.45 16.10 18.58
C ALA A 624 -7.79 16.11 17.83
N ALA A 625 -8.02 15.11 17.01
CA ALA A 625 -9.18 14.99 16.15
C ALA A 625 -10.47 14.68 16.94
N ALA A 626 -11.62 15.08 16.41
CA ALA A 626 -12.93 14.76 16.96
C ALA A 626 -13.32 13.31 16.68
N GLY A 627 -14.08 12.69 17.60
CA GLY A 627 -14.64 11.36 17.41
C GLY A 627 -13.65 10.20 17.47
N VAL A 628 -12.35 10.48 17.47
CA VAL A 628 -11.28 9.49 17.59
C VAL A 628 -11.02 9.18 19.06
N ILE A 629 -10.67 7.93 19.37
CA ILE A 629 -10.24 7.56 20.72
C ILE A 629 -8.74 7.79 20.86
N HIS A 630 -8.37 8.91 21.46
CA HIS A 630 -6.98 9.18 21.85
C HIS A 630 -6.61 8.33 23.07
N ARG A 631 -5.51 7.57 22.99
CA ARG A 631 -5.04 6.67 24.04
C ARG A 631 -3.73 7.19 24.61
N PHE A 632 -3.74 7.51 25.92
CA PHE A 632 -2.55 7.94 26.65
C PHE A 632 -2.10 6.80 27.55
N ARG A 633 -0.89 6.31 27.31
CA ARG A 633 -0.34 5.13 27.99
C ARG A 633 0.70 5.51 29.02
N VAL A 634 0.60 4.91 30.20
CA VAL A 634 1.60 5.02 31.28
C VAL A 634 2.15 3.62 31.55
N ARG A 635 3.44 3.42 31.26
CA ARG A 635 4.15 2.16 31.48
C ARG A 635 4.77 2.18 32.89
N ALA A 636 4.37 1.23 33.75
CA ALA A 636 4.86 1.16 35.15
C ALA A 636 6.39 1.02 35.23
N ALA A 637 6.99 0.22 34.35
CA ALA A 637 8.44 0.00 34.30
C ALA A 637 9.29 1.29 34.12
N ARG A 638 8.67 2.38 33.62
CA ARG A 638 9.36 3.68 33.42
C ARG A 638 9.19 4.65 34.61
N HIS A 639 8.52 4.23 35.71
CA HIS A 639 8.19 5.09 36.84
C HIS A 639 8.36 4.32 38.12
N ALA A 640 8.85 4.97 39.17
CA ALA A 640 8.91 4.38 40.50
C ALA A 640 7.49 4.07 41.02
N SER A 641 7.36 3.08 41.92
CA SER A 641 6.09 2.86 42.63
C SER A 641 5.62 4.13 43.32
N GLY A 642 4.36 4.47 43.11
CA GLY A 642 3.79 5.72 43.65
C GLY A 642 2.51 6.14 42.97
N THR A 643 2.00 7.29 43.37
CA THR A 643 0.82 7.91 42.78
C THR A 643 1.22 8.98 41.78
N TYR A 644 0.59 8.93 40.64
CA TYR A 644 0.77 9.89 39.55
C TYR A 644 -0.56 10.47 39.13
N PHE A 645 -0.52 11.66 38.53
CA PHE A 645 -1.70 12.36 38.01
C PHE A 645 -1.51 12.66 36.52
N LEU A 646 -2.29 12.01 35.65
CA LEU A 646 -2.38 12.41 34.27
C LEU A 646 -3.33 13.61 34.16
N ARG A 647 -2.83 14.74 33.66
CA ARG A 647 -3.61 15.96 33.43
C ARG A 647 -3.80 16.16 31.93
N ILE A 648 -5.06 16.37 31.53
CA ILE A 648 -5.50 16.69 30.17
C ILE A 648 -5.97 18.14 30.19
N ARG A 649 -5.45 18.96 29.27
CA ARG A 649 -5.83 20.36 29.09
C ARG A 649 -6.03 20.64 27.62
N GLY A 650 -7.20 21.14 27.25
CA GLY A 650 -7.58 21.65 25.95
C GLY A 650 -8.53 22.81 26.11
N GLU A 651 -9.03 23.33 25.01
CA GLU A 651 -9.97 24.45 24.99
C GLU A 651 -11.28 24.08 25.71
N SER A 652 -11.89 22.97 25.32
CA SER A 652 -13.18 22.49 25.84
C SER A 652 -13.06 21.36 26.86
N VAL A 653 -11.83 20.88 27.18
CA VAL A 653 -11.60 19.79 28.11
C VAL A 653 -10.53 20.13 29.17
N ARG A 654 -10.87 19.87 30.45
CA ARG A 654 -9.90 19.86 31.54
C ARG A 654 -10.21 18.66 32.43
N ALA A 655 -9.26 17.73 32.51
CA ALA A 655 -9.43 16.52 33.30
C ALA A 655 -8.14 16.15 34.01
N SER A 656 -8.28 15.46 35.14
CA SER A 656 -7.18 14.83 35.86
C SER A 656 -7.58 13.40 36.23
N ARG A 657 -6.66 12.46 36.12
CA ARG A 657 -6.86 11.05 36.48
C ARG A 657 -5.70 10.56 37.32
N LYS A 658 -6.02 9.97 38.46
CA LYS A 658 -5.05 9.37 39.37
C LYS A 658 -4.64 8.00 38.81
N ILE A 659 -3.33 7.75 38.79
CA ILE A 659 -2.71 6.49 38.36
C ILE A 659 -1.84 6.02 39.54
N VAL A 660 -2.01 4.77 39.95
CA VAL A 660 -1.17 4.14 40.97
C VAL A 660 -0.28 3.11 40.29
N VAL A 661 1.03 3.36 40.30
CA VAL A 661 2.06 2.46 39.78
C VAL A 661 2.58 1.59 40.93
N VAL A 662 2.63 0.29 40.69
CA VAL A 662 3.15 -0.71 41.65
C VAL A 662 4.16 -1.54 40.84
N GLN A 663 5.41 -1.56 41.31
CA GLN A 663 6.45 -2.45 40.74
C GLN A 663 6.34 -3.83 41.35
#